data_eeee522abbd1d7638c7689e105a37826
#
_entry.id   eeee522abbd1d7638c7689e105a37826
#
_cell.length_a   1.000
_cell.length_b   1.000
_cell.length_c   1.000
_cell.angle_alpha   90.00
_cell.angle_beta   90.00
_cell.angle_gamma   90.00
#
_symmetry.space_group_name_H-M   'P 1'
#
loop_
_entity.id
_entity.type
_entity.pdbx_description
1 polymer ?
#
loop_
_entity_poly.entity_id
_entity_poly.type
_entity_poly.pdbx_seq_one_letter_code
_entity_poly.pdbx_strand_id
1 'polypeptide(L)'
;MIPDTATQLYQRVEALADLDSDAVEVRNRSLHAALAQVCHEGVKDTGMAFGNLFSQVDYLCRSRAVGAADRQEIQTMRRHSNSTEPIADADWPYDLRALALLVSAVTSTDVPSTLVGRLPVMGRPADLSHTIDRRYLRCVVTDHDDQFIHVHADGDGTGDTYTVDYTAHSYLQPLLKRGMQLNLIDCHEGKHLEPGLIIVEPDYLLDISQIARCFTDYGHHPLAYVANRLSPAANSYAILLGNFAGRALDDIINHPTDYDWLDTLRTNFRERALDYCTCPDFAGGATFKVDAKAQVDNLCGIVDNLFAPDPASRRRPYRRDRAILEPSFVCERLGIQGRIDLMTTDMRLLVEQKSGRNYNIERGYANQYGSFQKEDHYVQLLLYAGLLRQNFGLGRRKTDIRLLYSKYPLPGGLVAVNEYQTLFREAIALRNRIVAQDYAIAHDGFGSIIDQLTPETINERQLSTRFFSDYILPQLQRLLTPLHTMSAVEHAYFCTMATFVMREQLAAKVGSNEGVSASMADLWNMPLATKREMGNIYTGLTITGKEKSKGRGGWDIVSLDVPDQGEDFLPNFRPGDSIYLYAYTDTPNPTGAILFKGSIVAMSQHSITVHLNDGQQNEHILADSTYAVEHSGSDNTFTANLRSLSELIHAPSDRRQLLLSQREPTADTSRRLTRPYSPTYDDTLLKVKQANDFFLLVGPPGTGKTSMALRFMVEEALYDPDASLLLTSYTNRAVDEICAMLTEAGIDYLRIGNEYTCDPRFRDQLLDRRVGETPRLDLVRQTLLSARVVVATTTTLQSRTPLFTLRRFSLAIIDEASQILEPSLMGLLTHIDKFVMVGDYKQLPAVVQQPAALSQTTDPLLTAIHLTDCRNSLFERLYRREMALGRT
;
A
#
# COMPACT_ATOMS: atom_id res chain seq x y z
N MET A 1 -19.71 -4.96 39.76
CA MET A 1 -19.76 -3.64 39.13
C MET A 1 -18.51 -3.52 38.28
N ILE A 2 -18.65 -3.37 37.00
CA ILE A 2 -17.50 -3.07 36.12
C ILE A 2 -17.08 -1.66 36.51
N PRO A 3 -15.80 -1.41 36.87
CA PRO A 3 -15.31 -0.05 37.13
C PRO A 3 -15.61 0.84 35.95
N ASP A 4 -15.97 2.11 36.19
CA ASP A 4 -16.13 3.05 35.09
C ASP A 4 -14.78 3.34 34.44
N THR A 5 -14.80 3.88 33.25
CA THR A 5 -13.59 4.15 32.45
C THR A 5 -12.57 5.00 33.23
N ALA A 6 -13.01 6.02 33.96
CA ALA A 6 -12.13 6.87 34.77
C ALA A 6 -11.37 6.04 35.82
N THR A 7 -12.10 5.20 36.57
CA THR A 7 -11.49 4.32 37.58
C THR A 7 -10.45 3.41 36.99
N GLN A 8 -10.71 2.82 35.80
CA GLN A 8 -9.76 1.94 35.13
C GLN A 8 -8.50 2.68 34.68
N LEU A 9 -8.64 3.88 34.14
CA LEU A 9 -7.49 4.69 33.72
C LEU A 9 -6.63 5.14 34.90
N TYR A 10 -7.25 5.56 36.01
CA TYR A 10 -6.49 5.91 37.23
C TYR A 10 -5.80 4.69 37.87
N GLN A 11 -6.42 3.52 37.89
CA GLN A 11 -5.77 2.28 38.35
C GLN A 11 -4.50 1.98 37.56
N ARG A 12 -4.45 2.30 36.26
CA ARG A 12 -3.21 2.18 35.48
C ARG A 12 -2.15 3.17 35.91
N VAL A 13 -2.53 4.42 36.21
CA VAL A 13 -1.58 5.43 36.75
C VAL A 13 -1.04 4.95 38.10
N GLU A 14 -1.89 4.40 38.94
CA GLU A 14 -1.49 3.81 40.25
C GLU A 14 -0.51 2.65 40.06
N ALA A 15 -0.81 1.73 39.13
CA ALA A 15 0.08 0.63 38.80
C ALA A 15 1.46 1.10 38.30
N LEU A 16 1.50 2.17 37.50
CA LEU A 16 2.75 2.81 37.08
C LEU A 16 3.51 3.46 38.26
N ALA A 17 2.79 4.09 39.19
CA ALA A 17 3.37 4.68 40.37
C ALA A 17 3.91 3.61 41.35
N ASP A 18 3.47 2.36 41.24
CA ASP A 18 3.93 1.23 42.04
C ASP A 18 5.11 0.47 41.38
N LEU A 19 5.52 0.85 40.17
CA LEU A 19 6.69 0.23 39.51
C LEU A 19 7.96 0.45 40.32
N ASP A 20 8.69 -0.62 40.54
CA ASP A 20 9.94 -0.62 41.31
C ASP A 20 10.98 0.29 40.64
N SER A 21 11.82 0.93 41.44
CA SER A 21 12.91 1.80 40.93
C SER A 21 13.86 1.06 40.00
N ASP A 22 14.00 -0.25 40.14
CA ASP A 22 14.85 -1.07 39.33
C ASP A 22 14.25 -1.40 37.93
N ALA A 23 12.95 -1.12 37.72
CA ALA A 23 12.25 -1.38 36.45
C ALA A 23 12.37 -0.24 35.42
N VAL A 24 13.53 0.42 35.34
CA VAL A 24 13.77 1.59 34.49
C VAL A 24 13.52 1.27 33.02
N GLU A 25 13.91 0.08 32.55
CA GLU A 25 13.73 -0.36 31.16
C GLU A 25 12.27 -0.55 30.72
N VAL A 26 11.36 -0.73 31.69
CA VAL A 26 9.92 -0.96 31.41
C VAL A 26 9.12 0.33 31.42
N ARG A 27 9.66 1.43 31.98
CA ARG A 27 8.92 2.70 32.21
C ARG A 27 8.38 3.30 30.91
N ASN A 28 9.23 3.46 29.90
CA ASN A 28 8.84 4.05 28.61
C ASN A 28 7.69 3.28 27.98
N ARG A 29 7.82 1.95 27.89
CA ARG A 29 6.81 1.08 27.29
C ARG A 29 5.49 1.09 28.04
N SER A 30 5.55 0.99 29.37
CA SER A 30 4.35 0.97 30.22
C SER A 30 3.63 2.33 30.18
N LEU A 31 4.41 3.43 30.20
CA LEU A 31 3.89 4.78 30.04
C LEU A 31 3.23 4.99 28.67
N HIS A 32 3.89 4.52 27.61
CA HIS A 32 3.35 4.60 26.25
C HIS A 32 2.01 3.86 26.12
N ALA A 33 1.92 2.64 26.64
CA ALA A 33 0.69 1.87 26.63
C ALA A 33 -0.45 2.54 27.40
N ALA A 34 -0.15 3.10 28.55
CA ALA A 34 -1.14 3.84 29.35
C ALA A 34 -1.59 5.13 28.64
N LEU A 35 -0.65 5.89 28.09
CA LEU A 35 -0.93 7.10 27.31
C LEU A 35 -1.79 6.79 26.07
N ALA A 36 -1.43 5.76 25.31
CA ALA A 36 -2.19 5.34 24.13
C ALA A 36 -3.64 4.99 24.49
N GLN A 37 -3.85 4.32 25.62
CA GLN A 37 -5.21 4.01 26.09
C GLN A 37 -6.00 5.25 26.50
N VAL A 38 -5.37 6.20 27.21
CA VAL A 38 -6.02 7.47 27.56
C VAL A 38 -6.40 8.26 26.33
N CYS A 39 -5.49 8.32 25.35
CA CYS A 39 -5.76 8.98 24.07
C CYS A 39 -6.90 8.30 23.33
N HIS A 40 -6.88 6.98 23.23
CA HIS A 40 -7.96 6.20 22.62
C HIS A 40 -9.33 6.54 23.22
N GLU A 41 -9.45 6.45 24.54
CA GLU A 41 -10.70 6.79 25.24
C GLU A 41 -11.15 8.23 24.97
N GLY A 42 -10.19 9.16 24.89
CA GLY A 42 -10.50 10.57 24.68
C GLY A 42 -10.93 10.94 23.28
N VAL A 43 -10.50 10.18 22.25
CA VAL A 43 -10.76 10.52 20.84
C VAL A 43 -11.71 9.56 20.11
N LYS A 44 -12.06 8.41 20.70
CA LYS A 44 -12.87 7.35 20.05
C LYS A 44 -14.20 7.83 19.46
N ASP A 45 -14.84 8.82 20.10
CA ASP A 45 -16.14 9.34 19.67
C ASP A 45 -16.03 10.57 18.76
N THR A 46 -14.81 10.99 18.37
CA THR A 46 -14.62 12.23 17.60
C THR A 46 -14.86 12.06 16.10
N GLY A 47 -14.81 10.84 15.59
CA GLY A 47 -14.84 10.56 14.16
C GLY A 47 -13.65 11.12 13.37
N MET A 48 -12.60 11.59 14.08
CA MET A 48 -11.38 12.17 13.47
C MET A 48 -10.28 11.13 13.38
N ALA A 49 -9.53 11.11 12.27
CA ALA A 49 -8.29 10.35 12.14
C ALA A 49 -7.11 11.19 12.66
N PHE A 50 -6.23 10.55 13.43
CA PHE A 50 -5.03 11.16 13.97
C PHE A 50 -3.82 10.32 13.53
N GLY A 51 -2.79 10.98 12.98
CA GLY A 51 -1.62 10.30 12.45
C GLY A 51 -0.66 9.74 13.51
N ASN A 52 -0.72 10.25 14.76
CA ASN A 52 0.16 9.82 15.85
C ASN A 52 -0.34 10.31 17.21
N LEU A 53 0.35 9.87 18.29
CA LEU A 53 0.05 10.29 19.65
C LEU A 53 0.22 11.79 19.88
N PHE A 54 1.13 12.45 19.15
CA PHE A 54 1.29 13.90 19.27
C PHE A 54 -0.01 14.64 18.95
N SER A 55 -0.60 14.35 17.80
CA SER A 55 -1.84 15.00 17.36
C SER A 55 -3.05 14.64 18.24
N GLN A 56 -3.10 13.42 18.76
CA GLN A 56 -4.14 13.02 19.71
C GLN A 56 -4.03 13.80 21.02
N VAL A 57 -2.84 13.85 21.60
CA VAL A 57 -2.57 14.60 22.85
C VAL A 57 -2.85 16.09 22.67
N ASP A 58 -2.37 16.69 21.54
CA ASP A 58 -2.61 18.11 21.27
C ASP A 58 -4.11 18.41 21.16
N TYR A 59 -4.85 17.59 20.42
CA TYR A 59 -6.30 17.71 20.29
C TYR A 59 -7.01 17.61 21.66
N LEU A 60 -6.67 16.59 22.45
CA LEU A 60 -7.28 16.37 23.77
C LEU A 60 -6.99 17.54 24.72
N CYS A 61 -5.74 18.00 24.78
CA CYS A 61 -5.38 19.12 25.62
C CYS A 61 -6.15 20.41 25.25
N ARG A 62 -6.33 20.66 23.94
CA ARG A 62 -7.04 21.86 23.47
C ARG A 62 -8.56 21.73 23.67
N SER A 63 -9.15 20.59 23.26
CA SER A 63 -10.59 20.38 23.36
C SER A 63 -11.08 20.37 24.82
N ARG A 64 -10.19 20.00 25.75
CA ARG A 64 -10.46 19.96 27.19
C ARG A 64 -9.93 21.21 27.95
N ALA A 65 -9.46 22.23 27.22
CA ALA A 65 -8.96 23.49 27.78
C ALA A 65 -7.86 23.32 28.85
N VAL A 66 -6.96 22.34 28.65
CA VAL A 66 -5.79 22.13 29.53
C VAL A 66 -4.88 23.34 29.46
N GLY A 67 -4.40 23.82 30.60
CA GLY A 67 -3.51 24.99 30.73
C GLY A 67 -2.19 24.80 29.92
N ALA A 68 -1.57 25.91 29.48
CA ALA A 68 -0.37 25.86 28.65
C ALA A 68 0.79 25.08 29.28
N ALA A 69 1.04 25.33 30.60
CA ALA A 69 2.11 24.62 31.33
C ALA A 69 1.84 23.10 31.42
N ASP A 70 0.61 22.71 31.73
CA ASP A 70 0.24 21.28 31.81
C ASP A 70 0.23 20.60 30.43
N ARG A 71 -0.15 21.32 29.36
CA ARG A 71 -0.02 20.79 27.99
C ARG A 71 1.43 20.48 27.62
N GLN A 72 2.33 21.39 27.97
CA GLN A 72 3.76 21.19 27.75
C GLN A 72 4.27 19.97 28.50
N GLU A 73 3.87 19.84 29.75
CA GLU A 73 4.25 18.68 30.56
C GLU A 73 3.72 17.38 30.01
N ILE A 74 2.47 17.35 29.53
CA ILE A 74 1.86 16.19 28.90
C ILE A 74 2.59 15.83 27.58
N GLN A 75 2.98 16.82 26.77
CA GLN A 75 3.76 16.57 25.56
C GLN A 75 5.19 16.11 25.87
N THR A 76 5.79 16.58 26.96
CA THR A 76 7.10 16.08 27.40
C THR A 76 7.00 14.62 27.86
N MET A 77 6.00 14.26 28.65
CA MET A 77 5.70 12.87 29.04
C MET A 77 5.50 11.99 27.79
N ARG A 78 4.76 12.46 26.78
CA ARG A 78 4.59 11.73 25.53
C ARG A 78 5.94 11.48 24.83
N ARG A 79 6.85 12.48 24.78
CA ARG A 79 8.18 12.31 24.22
C ARG A 79 8.99 11.27 24.99
N HIS A 80 8.96 11.32 26.32
CA HIS A 80 9.62 10.32 27.17
C HIS A 80 9.06 8.91 26.89
N SER A 81 7.75 8.77 26.73
CA SER A 81 7.14 7.47 26.40
C SER A 81 7.58 6.92 25.05
N ASN A 82 7.98 7.80 24.11
CA ASN A 82 8.44 7.42 22.77
C ASN A 82 9.98 7.28 22.68
N SER A 83 10.71 7.65 23.74
CA SER A 83 12.17 7.59 23.75
C SER A 83 12.68 6.16 23.88
N THR A 84 13.83 5.90 23.25
CA THR A 84 14.62 4.69 23.50
C THR A 84 15.48 4.79 24.74
N GLU A 85 15.73 6.02 25.22
CA GLU A 85 16.46 6.24 26.47
C GLU A 85 15.52 6.04 27.67
N PRO A 86 15.96 5.32 28.71
CA PRO A 86 15.17 5.11 29.90
C PRO A 86 14.77 6.41 30.57
N ILE A 87 13.54 6.51 31.07
CA ILE A 87 13.07 7.69 31.81
C ILE A 87 13.83 7.76 33.14
N ALA A 88 14.52 8.88 33.36
CA ALA A 88 15.27 9.13 34.58
C ALA A 88 14.35 9.18 35.84
N ASP A 89 14.87 8.80 37.00
CA ASP A 89 14.14 8.82 38.26
C ASP A 89 13.64 10.22 38.62
N ALA A 90 14.37 11.25 38.23
CA ALA A 90 13.97 12.64 38.44
C ALA A 90 12.75 13.06 37.60
N ASP A 91 12.59 12.45 36.43
CA ASP A 91 11.52 12.77 35.49
C ASP A 91 10.26 11.94 35.70
N TRP A 92 10.41 10.71 36.18
CA TRP A 92 9.31 9.78 36.34
C TRP A 92 8.10 10.29 37.12
N PRO A 93 8.25 10.97 38.28
CA PRO A 93 7.09 11.50 39.01
C PRO A 93 6.32 12.58 38.23
N TYR A 94 7.02 13.38 37.43
CA TYR A 94 6.40 14.41 36.59
C TYR A 94 5.65 13.81 35.41
N ASP A 95 6.17 12.74 34.82
CA ASP A 95 5.49 12.01 33.74
C ASP A 95 4.21 11.36 34.26
N LEU A 96 4.22 10.79 35.46
CA LEU A 96 3.02 10.24 36.08
C LEU A 96 1.99 11.33 36.41
N ARG A 97 2.46 12.50 36.87
CA ARG A 97 1.60 13.67 37.06
C ARG A 97 0.93 14.12 35.76
N ALA A 98 1.70 14.21 34.69
CA ALA A 98 1.21 14.60 33.38
C ALA A 98 0.17 13.60 32.86
N LEU A 99 0.39 12.30 33.04
CA LEU A 99 -0.58 11.26 32.68
C LEU A 99 -1.87 11.38 33.49
N ALA A 100 -1.78 11.58 34.79
CA ALA A 100 -2.95 11.76 35.68
C ALA A 100 -3.77 13.01 35.30
N LEU A 101 -3.10 14.11 34.93
CA LEU A 101 -3.76 15.33 34.42
C LEU A 101 -4.48 15.06 33.09
N LEU A 102 -3.89 14.29 32.18
CA LEU A 102 -4.54 13.94 30.93
C LEU A 102 -5.77 13.05 31.18
N VAL A 103 -5.69 12.09 32.10
CA VAL A 103 -6.84 11.27 32.51
C VAL A 103 -7.94 12.18 33.07
N SER A 104 -7.60 13.09 33.97
CA SER A 104 -8.56 14.06 34.55
C SER A 104 -9.26 14.88 33.44
N ALA A 105 -8.49 15.38 32.48
CA ALA A 105 -9.01 16.16 31.36
C ALA A 105 -9.94 15.34 30.46
N VAL A 106 -9.58 14.08 30.14
CA VAL A 106 -10.36 13.20 29.27
C VAL A 106 -11.66 12.75 29.94
N THR A 107 -11.59 12.38 31.21
CA THR A 107 -12.75 11.82 31.94
C THR A 107 -13.58 12.87 32.67
N SER A 108 -13.10 14.11 32.76
CA SER A 108 -13.70 15.19 33.56
C SER A 108 -13.89 14.81 35.04
N THR A 109 -12.94 14.06 35.59
CA THR A 109 -12.91 13.63 37.00
C THR A 109 -11.65 14.13 37.69
N ASP A 110 -11.75 14.43 38.98
CA ASP A 110 -10.57 14.83 39.75
C ASP A 110 -9.61 13.67 39.96
N VAL A 111 -8.30 14.00 40.08
CA VAL A 111 -7.26 13.00 40.40
C VAL A 111 -7.56 12.39 41.77
N PRO A 112 -7.62 11.07 41.91
CA PRO A 112 -7.91 10.39 43.16
C PRO A 112 -6.95 10.78 44.30
N SER A 113 -7.45 10.84 45.54
CA SER A 113 -6.62 11.17 46.71
C SER A 113 -5.47 10.18 46.91
N THR A 114 -5.58 8.96 46.44
CA THR A 114 -4.51 7.94 46.43
C THR A 114 -3.30 8.34 45.59
N LEU A 115 -3.50 9.14 44.57
CA LEU A 115 -2.44 9.65 43.67
C LEU A 115 -1.96 11.05 44.05
N VAL A 116 -2.86 11.93 44.55
CA VAL A 116 -2.52 13.34 44.89
C VAL A 116 -1.35 13.44 45.87
N GLY A 117 -1.25 12.54 46.85
CA GLY A 117 -0.16 12.54 47.82
C GLY A 117 1.16 11.91 47.30
N ARG A 118 1.14 11.30 46.11
CA ARG A 118 2.28 10.58 45.53
C ARG A 118 2.90 11.33 44.32
N LEU A 119 2.16 12.25 43.76
CA LEU A 119 2.58 13.02 42.56
C LEU A 119 3.05 14.40 42.95
N PRO A 120 3.99 15.02 42.20
CA PRO A 120 4.41 16.40 42.40
C PRO A 120 3.22 17.36 42.34
N VAL A 121 3.16 18.31 43.30
CA VAL A 121 2.12 19.35 43.34
C VAL A 121 2.33 20.36 42.20
N MET A 122 3.59 20.70 41.91
CA MET A 122 3.99 21.62 40.87
C MET A 122 4.46 20.86 39.63
N GLY A 123 4.28 21.45 38.44
CA GLY A 123 4.81 20.93 37.21
C GLY A 123 6.34 20.95 37.15
N ARG A 124 6.89 20.26 36.14
CA ARG A 124 8.33 20.22 35.88
C ARG A 124 8.90 21.64 35.74
N PRO A 125 10.08 21.93 36.32
CA PRO A 125 10.80 23.17 36.04
C PRO A 125 11.05 23.35 34.55
N ALA A 126 10.82 24.53 34.01
CA ALA A 126 11.05 24.81 32.58
C ALA A 126 12.55 24.67 32.26
N ASP A 127 12.84 23.80 31.24
CA ASP A 127 14.19 23.72 30.69
C ASP A 127 14.31 24.74 29.54
N LEU A 128 15.09 25.76 29.78
CA LEU A 128 15.33 26.88 28.85
C LEU A 128 16.41 26.57 27.81
N SER A 129 16.97 25.34 27.81
CA SER A 129 18.15 25.01 27.00
C SER A 129 17.80 24.45 25.60
N HIS A 130 16.54 24.16 25.26
CA HIS A 130 16.16 23.60 24.00
C HIS A 130 16.01 24.67 22.91
N THR A 131 16.82 24.55 21.85
CA THR A 131 16.68 25.31 20.60
C THR A 131 15.84 24.51 19.59
N ILE A 132 14.90 25.19 18.93
CA ILE A 132 14.08 24.59 17.86
C ILE A 132 14.99 24.29 16.65
N ASP A 133 14.90 23.09 16.07
CA ASP A 133 15.45 22.84 14.73
C ASP A 133 14.51 23.47 13.68
N ARG A 134 14.82 24.69 13.29
CA ARG A 134 14.04 25.47 12.34
C ARG A 134 14.20 25.01 10.89
N ARG A 135 15.07 24.04 10.61
CA ARG A 135 15.12 23.37 9.33
C ARG A 135 13.99 22.37 9.15
N TYR A 136 13.48 21.85 10.25
CA TYR A 136 12.36 20.91 10.26
C TYR A 136 11.53 21.12 11.53
N LEU A 137 10.24 21.42 11.34
CA LEU A 137 9.29 21.58 12.44
C LEU A 137 8.04 20.80 12.13
N ARG A 138 7.70 19.81 12.96
CA ARG A 138 6.41 19.14 12.93
C ARG A 138 5.44 19.89 13.84
N CYS A 139 4.21 20.11 13.34
CA CYS A 139 3.23 20.90 14.06
C CYS A 139 1.79 20.52 13.69
N VAL A 140 0.84 21.03 14.49
CA VAL A 140 -0.59 20.88 14.27
C VAL A 140 -1.22 22.25 14.09
N VAL A 141 -2.10 22.37 13.10
CA VAL A 141 -2.88 23.59 12.83
C VAL A 141 -3.88 23.82 13.94
N THR A 142 -3.81 24.98 14.56
CA THR A 142 -4.77 25.40 15.60
C THR A 142 -5.82 26.35 15.07
N ASP A 143 -5.41 27.24 14.15
CA ASP A 143 -6.25 28.19 13.44
C ASP A 143 -5.53 28.68 12.18
N HIS A 144 -6.24 29.29 11.24
CA HIS A 144 -5.66 29.94 10.08
C HIS A 144 -6.56 31.04 9.54
N ASP A 145 -5.97 31.99 8.87
CA ASP A 145 -6.62 33.02 8.06
C ASP A 145 -6.03 33.04 6.63
N ASP A 146 -6.22 34.08 5.87
CA ASP A 146 -5.77 34.20 4.47
C ASP A 146 -4.24 34.32 4.34
N GLN A 147 -3.52 34.67 5.41
CA GLN A 147 -2.08 34.92 5.39
C GLN A 147 -1.32 34.04 6.38
N PHE A 148 -1.93 33.74 7.52
CA PHE A 148 -1.24 33.08 8.63
C PHE A 148 -1.88 31.76 9.02
N ILE A 149 -1.02 30.78 9.35
CA ILE A 149 -1.40 29.56 10.03
C ILE A 149 -0.88 29.65 11.46
N HIS A 150 -1.74 29.45 12.43
CA HIS A 150 -1.35 29.30 13.82
C HIS A 150 -1.13 27.81 14.10
N VAL A 151 0.06 27.47 14.59
CA VAL A 151 0.42 26.06 14.80
C VAL A 151 0.96 25.84 16.20
N HIS A 152 0.78 24.63 16.69
CA HIS A 152 1.44 24.13 17.88
C HIS A 152 2.51 23.13 17.46
N ALA A 153 3.76 23.41 17.83
CA ALA A 153 4.90 22.61 17.40
C ALA A 153 5.12 21.39 18.29
N ASP A 154 5.59 20.29 17.68
CA ASP A 154 6.11 19.12 18.39
C ASP A 154 7.61 19.31 18.66
N GLY A 155 8.03 19.18 19.91
CA GLY A 155 9.45 19.03 20.24
C GLY A 155 10.18 20.25 20.78
N ASP A 156 9.58 21.42 20.89
CA ASP A 156 10.22 22.48 21.64
C ASP A 156 9.76 22.45 23.11
N GLY A 157 10.68 22.56 24.01
CA GLY A 157 10.40 22.54 25.43
C GLY A 157 9.53 23.71 25.94
N THR A 158 9.15 24.64 25.07
CA THR A 158 8.42 25.87 25.43
C THR A 158 6.91 25.77 25.23
N GLY A 159 6.41 24.73 24.54
CA GLY A 159 4.97 24.55 24.26
C GLY A 159 4.37 25.66 23.40
N ASP A 160 5.19 26.29 22.59
CA ASP A 160 4.85 27.53 21.94
C ASP A 160 3.96 27.33 20.71
N THR A 161 3.03 28.26 20.57
CA THR A 161 2.30 28.48 19.32
C THR A 161 3.13 29.37 18.42
N TYR A 162 3.33 28.93 17.18
CA TYR A 162 3.97 29.73 16.15
C TYR A 162 2.93 30.29 15.19
N THR A 163 3.23 31.47 14.68
CA THR A 163 2.53 32.05 13.53
C THR A 163 3.40 31.81 12.29
N VAL A 164 2.83 31.17 11.30
CA VAL A 164 3.48 30.78 10.05
C VAL A 164 2.90 31.62 8.94
N ASP A 165 3.71 32.41 8.27
CA ASP A 165 3.33 33.07 7.02
C ASP A 165 3.37 32.06 5.89
N TYR A 166 2.20 31.79 5.29
CA TYR A 166 2.08 30.83 4.19
C TYR A 166 1.70 31.49 2.86
N THR A 167 1.89 32.78 2.73
CA THR A 167 1.55 33.55 1.51
C THR A 167 2.19 32.94 0.26
N ALA A 168 3.44 32.46 0.39
CA ALA A 168 4.13 31.73 -0.69
C ALA A 168 3.51 30.35 -1.01
N HIS A 169 2.60 29.87 -0.19
CA HIS A 169 1.89 28.58 -0.29
C HIS A 169 0.37 28.78 -0.25
N SER A 170 -0.14 29.87 -0.81
CA SER A 170 -1.56 30.27 -0.76
C SER A 170 -2.53 29.20 -1.28
N TYR A 171 -2.07 28.26 -2.10
CA TYR A 171 -2.87 27.08 -2.54
C TYR A 171 -3.36 26.21 -1.39
N LEU A 172 -2.76 26.36 -0.19
CA LEU A 172 -3.15 25.60 1.01
C LEU A 172 -4.42 26.14 1.67
N GLN A 173 -4.77 27.41 1.43
CA GLN A 173 -5.91 28.05 2.09
C GLN A 173 -7.20 27.18 2.09
N PRO A 174 -7.66 26.65 0.93
CA PRO A 174 -8.87 25.82 0.91
C PRO A 174 -8.67 24.42 1.50
N LEU A 175 -7.44 24.02 1.80
CA LEU A 175 -7.10 22.69 2.29
C LEU A 175 -6.97 22.65 3.81
N LEU A 176 -6.59 23.77 4.41
CA LEU A 176 -6.27 23.83 5.84
C LEU A 176 -7.49 23.54 6.71
N LYS A 177 -7.29 22.71 7.73
CA LYS A 177 -8.29 22.40 8.76
C LYS A 177 -7.62 22.40 10.14
N ARG A 178 -8.36 22.77 11.17
CA ARG A 178 -7.90 22.63 12.55
C ARG A 178 -7.64 21.16 12.87
N GLY A 179 -6.53 20.88 13.55
CA GLY A 179 -6.09 19.52 13.86
C GLY A 179 -5.24 18.85 12.78
N MET A 180 -5.13 19.46 11.58
CA MET A 180 -4.27 18.96 10.51
C MET A 180 -2.79 18.99 10.91
N GLN A 181 -2.06 17.93 10.64
CA GLN A 181 -0.62 17.89 10.84
C GLN A 181 0.12 18.51 9.67
N LEU A 182 1.17 19.25 9.98
CA LEU A 182 2.07 19.84 8.98
C LEU A 182 3.53 19.52 9.33
N ASN A 183 4.36 19.32 8.29
CA ASN A 183 5.79 19.52 8.40
C ASN A 183 6.15 20.84 7.73
N LEU A 184 6.86 21.68 8.47
CA LEU A 184 7.45 22.92 7.96
C LEU A 184 8.94 22.67 7.75
N ILE A 185 9.42 22.90 6.52
CA ILE A 185 10.80 22.60 6.13
C ILE A 185 11.50 23.87 5.67
N ASP A 186 12.77 24.02 6.07
CA ASP A 186 13.62 25.17 5.74
C ASP A 186 12.93 26.51 6.11
N CYS A 187 12.49 26.65 7.35
CA CYS A 187 11.87 27.86 7.83
C CYS A 187 12.88 29.01 7.93
N HIS A 188 12.54 30.13 7.33
CA HIS A 188 13.23 31.41 7.55
C HIS A 188 12.65 32.09 8.78
N GLU A 189 13.54 32.63 9.61
CA GLU A 189 13.14 33.30 10.84
C GLU A 189 13.03 34.80 10.58
N GLY A 190 11.80 35.30 10.52
CA GLY A 190 11.45 36.71 10.47
C GLY A 190 10.59 37.09 11.69
N LYS A 191 9.67 38.00 11.49
CA LYS A 191 8.61 38.29 12.50
C LYS A 191 7.70 37.06 12.71
N HIS A 192 7.54 36.25 11.70
CA HIS A 192 6.80 34.99 11.65
C HIS A 192 7.67 33.92 11.01
N LEU A 193 7.30 32.65 11.14
CA LEU A 193 7.98 31.56 10.44
C LEU A 193 7.56 31.59 8.96
N GLU A 194 8.54 31.58 8.06
CA GLU A 194 8.32 31.50 6.60
C GLU A 194 8.92 30.19 6.08
N PRO A 195 8.15 29.12 5.94
CA PRO A 195 8.66 27.83 5.49
C PRO A 195 8.98 27.82 3.98
N GLY A 196 10.10 27.20 3.64
CA GLY A 196 10.45 26.89 2.26
C GLY A 196 9.52 25.85 1.63
N LEU A 197 9.03 24.89 2.43
CA LEU A 197 8.01 23.90 2.07
C LEU A 197 7.07 23.67 3.26
N ILE A 198 5.81 23.39 2.93
CA ILE A 198 4.78 22.91 3.86
C ILE A 198 4.27 21.56 3.34
N ILE A 199 4.30 20.54 4.20
CA ILE A 199 3.81 19.20 3.89
C ILE A 199 2.57 18.91 4.73
N VAL A 200 1.46 18.66 4.08
CA VAL A 200 0.17 18.35 4.71
C VAL A 200 0.11 16.87 5.05
N GLU A 201 -0.31 16.53 6.27
CA GLU A 201 -0.46 15.14 6.74
C GLU A 201 0.73 14.25 6.31
N PRO A 202 1.93 14.53 6.86
CA PRO A 202 3.18 13.96 6.37
C PRO A 202 3.27 12.44 6.55
N ASP A 203 2.56 11.86 7.51
CA ASP A 203 2.53 10.42 7.74
C ASP A 203 1.75 9.65 6.67
N TYR A 204 0.93 10.35 5.89
CA TYR A 204 0.26 9.77 4.73
C TYR A 204 1.19 9.79 3.52
N LEU A 205 2.03 8.77 3.37
CA LEU A 205 2.96 8.70 2.24
C LEU A 205 2.24 8.45 0.92
N LEU A 206 2.64 9.19 -0.12
CA LEU A 206 2.26 8.92 -1.50
C LEU A 206 3.45 8.39 -2.30
N ASP A 207 3.17 7.45 -3.19
CA ASP A 207 4.17 6.97 -4.15
C ASP A 207 4.56 8.07 -5.13
N ILE A 208 5.85 8.30 -5.29
CA ILE A 208 6.41 9.30 -6.19
C ILE A 208 5.92 9.08 -7.63
N SER A 209 5.86 7.82 -8.08
CA SER A 209 5.38 7.49 -9.43
C SER A 209 3.89 7.83 -9.63
N GLN A 210 3.08 7.77 -8.59
CA GLN A 210 1.66 8.12 -8.66
C GLN A 210 1.46 9.64 -8.73
N ILE A 211 2.27 10.41 -7.97
CA ILE A 211 2.27 11.88 -8.08
C ILE A 211 2.70 12.30 -9.49
N ALA A 212 3.80 11.74 -9.99
CA ALA A 212 4.36 12.05 -11.30
C ALA A 212 3.35 11.79 -12.43
N ARG A 213 2.59 10.69 -12.38
CA ARG A 213 1.55 10.37 -13.37
C ARG A 213 0.44 11.41 -13.47
N CYS A 214 0.27 12.25 -12.46
CA CYS A 214 -0.70 13.34 -12.48
C CYS A 214 -0.15 14.60 -13.19
N PHE A 215 1.14 14.62 -13.56
CA PHE A 215 1.73 15.68 -14.36
C PHE A 215 1.52 15.39 -15.85
N THR A 216 0.35 15.72 -16.33
CA THR A 216 -0.07 15.48 -17.72
C THR A 216 0.00 16.77 -18.54
N ASP A 217 0.02 16.62 -19.87
CA ASP A 217 0.00 17.77 -20.75
C ASP A 217 -1.26 18.64 -20.57
N TYR A 218 -2.36 18.03 -20.10
CA TYR A 218 -3.66 18.68 -19.94
C TYR A 218 -3.93 19.23 -18.53
N GLY A 219 -3.02 19.05 -17.57
CA GLY A 219 -3.15 19.63 -16.24
C GLY A 219 -2.49 18.79 -15.13
N HIS A 220 -2.54 19.34 -13.92
CA HIS A 220 -2.01 18.73 -12.70
C HIS A 220 -3.09 18.63 -11.61
N HIS A 221 -4.30 18.22 -11.99
CA HIS A 221 -5.45 18.21 -11.11
C HIS A 221 -5.44 16.99 -10.16
N PRO A 222 -5.73 17.14 -8.86
CA PRO A 222 -5.73 16.01 -7.93
C PRO A 222 -6.78 14.93 -8.26
N LEU A 223 -7.88 15.26 -8.95
CA LEU A 223 -8.84 14.27 -9.43
C LEU A 223 -8.27 13.32 -10.50
N ALA A 224 -7.18 13.69 -11.17
CA ALA A 224 -6.46 12.75 -12.05
C ALA A 224 -5.90 11.56 -11.26
N TYR A 225 -5.51 11.76 -10.01
CA TYR A 225 -5.08 10.67 -9.12
C TYR A 225 -6.24 9.69 -8.84
N VAL A 226 -7.43 10.19 -8.56
CA VAL A 226 -8.62 9.34 -8.36
C VAL A 226 -8.99 8.60 -9.65
N ALA A 227 -9.02 9.29 -10.79
CA ALA A 227 -9.30 8.68 -12.10
C ALA A 227 -8.30 7.55 -12.43
N ASN A 228 -7.01 7.75 -12.16
CA ASN A 228 -5.98 6.73 -12.35
C ASN A 228 -6.23 5.47 -11.48
N ARG A 229 -6.74 5.63 -10.27
CA ARG A 229 -7.07 4.52 -9.36
C ARG A 229 -8.32 3.75 -9.78
N LEU A 230 -9.28 4.42 -10.42
CA LEU A 230 -10.49 3.81 -10.96
C LEU A 230 -10.25 3.13 -12.33
N SER A 231 -9.15 3.46 -13.00
CA SER A 231 -8.85 2.94 -14.33
C SER A 231 -8.57 1.43 -14.32
N PRO A 232 -8.98 0.69 -15.35
CA PRO A 232 -8.64 -0.72 -15.51
C PRO A 232 -7.13 -0.96 -15.45
N ALA A 233 -6.73 -2.17 -15.06
CA ALA A 233 -5.33 -2.57 -15.10
C ALA A 233 -4.82 -2.49 -16.54
N ALA A 234 -3.80 -1.66 -16.77
CA ALA A 234 -3.26 -1.48 -18.11
C ALA A 234 -2.37 -2.69 -18.49
N ASN A 235 -2.62 -3.24 -19.67
CA ASN A 235 -1.73 -4.21 -20.31
C ASN A 235 -1.58 -3.82 -21.80
N SER A 236 -0.40 -3.33 -22.15
CA SER A 236 -0.10 -2.88 -23.50
C SER A 236 1.31 -3.29 -23.94
N TYR A 237 1.55 -3.28 -25.22
CA TYR A 237 2.87 -3.57 -25.79
C TYR A 237 3.97 -2.68 -25.18
N ALA A 238 3.69 -1.41 -24.97
CA ALA A 238 4.64 -0.47 -24.37
C ALA A 238 4.99 -0.85 -22.92
N ILE A 239 4.01 -1.33 -22.14
CA ILE A 239 4.23 -1.80 -20.77
C ILE A 239 5.07 -3.09 -20.77
N LEU A 240 4.79 -4.04 -21.67
CA LEU A 240 5.57 -5.26 -21.78
C LEU A 240 7.03 -4.96 -22.15
N LEU A 241 7.25 -4.07 -23.11
CA LEU A 241 8.58 -3.64 -23.51
C LEU A 241 9.29 -2.88 -22.38
N GLY A 242 8.55 -2.08 -21.60
CA GLY A 242 9.06 -1.38 -20.42
C GLY A 242 9.53 -2.32 -19.34
N ASN A 243 8.71 -3.30 -19.00
CA ASN A 243 9.06 -4.33 -18.02
C ASN A 243 10.29 -5.14 -18.46
N PHE A 244 10.39 -5.46 -19.77
CA PHE A 244 11.56 -6.12 -20.30
C PHE A 244 12.81 -5.23 -20.21
N ALA A 245 12.70 -3.96 -20.59
CA ALA A 245 13.83 -3.02 -20.57
C ALA A 245 14.35 -2.76 -19.13
N GLY A 246 13.44 -2.66 -18.13
CA GLY A 246 13.83 -2.59 -16.71
C GLY A 246 14.63 -3.82 -16.30
N ARG A 247 14.09 -5.01 -16.58
CA ARG A 247 14.80 -6.26 -16.31
C ARG A 247 16.15 -6.33 -17.04
N ALA A 248 16.22 -5.86 -18.28
CA ALA A 248 17.46 -5.86 -19.04
C ALA A 248 18.52 -4.92 -18.41
N LEU A 249 18.11 -3.75 -17.88
CA LEU A 249 19.02 -2.87 -17.13
C LEU A 249 19.61 -3.58 -15.92
N ASP A 250 18.76 -4.24 -15.12
CA ASP A 250 19.20 -4.99 -13.93
C ASP A 250 20.19 -6.10 -14.31
N ASP A 251 19.87 -6.90 -15.33
CA ASP A 251 20.70 -7.99 -15.76
C ASP A 251 22.02 -7.48 -16.38
N ILE A 252 22.01 -6.38 -17.16
CA ILE A 252 23.22 -5.73 -17.67
C ILE A 252 24.11 -5.29 -16.52
N ILE A 253 23.59 -4.64 -15.51
CA ILE A 253 24.37 -4.20 -14.34
C ILE A 253 24.94 -5.40 -13.58
N ASN A 254 24.16 -6.45 -13.40
CA ASN A 254 24.55 -7.64 -12.65
C ASN A 254 25.53 -8.57 -13.41
N HIS A 255 25.54 -8.50 -14.76
CA HIS A 255 26.41 -9.29 -15.64
C HIS A 255 27.34 -8.39 -16.48
N PRO A 256 28.40 -7.84 -15.91
CA PRO A 256 29.25 -6.88 -16.62
C PRO A 256 30.04 -7.47 -17.79
N THR A 257 30.26 -8.80 -17.83
CA THR A 257 31.15 -9.46 -18.80
C THR A 257 30.47 -10.54 -19.63
N ASP A 258 29.36 -11.13 -19.15
CA ASP A 258 28.75 -12.34 -19.69
C ASP A 258 27.23 -12.21 -19.91
N TYR A 259 26.76 -11.00 -20.14
CA TYR A 259 25.35 -10.72 -20.34
C TYR A 259 24.77 -11.37 -21.60
N ASP A 260 23.76 -12.22 -21.43
CA ASP A 260 22.96 -12.79 -22.52
C ASP A 260 21.53 -12.25 -22.51
N TRP A 261 21.22 -11.35 -23.44
CA TRP A 261 19.91 -10.76 -23.56
C TRP A 261 18.80 -11.75 -23.91
N LEU A 262 19.12 -12.89 -24.53
CA LEU A 262 18.14 -13.92 -24.84
C LEU A 262 17.68 -14.65 -23.57
N ASP A 263 18.56 -14.76 -22.59
CA ASP A 263 18.22 -15.34 -21.29
C ASP A 263 17.30 -14.40 -20.51
N THR A 264 17.62 -13.10 -20.49
CA THR A 264 16.72 -12.06 -19.95
C THR A 264 15.34 -12.11 -20.62
N LEU A 265 15.30 -12.24 -21.96
CA LEU A 265 14.05 -12.30 -22.71
C LEU A 265 13.22 -13.54 -22.35
N ARG A 266 13.85 -14.70 -22.27
CA ARG A 266 13.19 -15.97 -21.90
C ARG A 266 12.64 -15.89 -20.48
N THR A 267 13.44 -15.41 -19.54
CA THR A 267 13.04 -15.29 -18.13
C THR A 267 11.90 -14.30 -17.95
N ASN A 268 12.00 -13.12 -18.57
CA ASN A 268 10.92 -12.12 -18.51
C ASN A 268 9.62 -12.66 -19.14
N PHE A 269 9.71 -13.35 -20.27
CA PHE A 269 8.55 -13.95 -20.92
C PHE A 269 7.91 -15.03 -20.03
N ARG A 270 8.71 -15.89 -19.41
CA ARG A 270 8.21 -16.93 -18.52
C ARG A 270 7.48 -16.33 -17.31
N GLU A 271 8.13 -15.38 -16.60
CA GLU A 271 7.57 -14.75 -15.40
C GLU A 271 6.29 -13.94 -15.67
N ARG A 272 6.14 -13.42 -16.89
CA ARG A 272 5.03 -12.59 -17.35
C ARG A 272 4.20 -13.21 -18.48
N ALA A 273 4.22 -14.52 -18.59
CA ALA A 273 3.58 -15.23 -19.69
C ALA A 273 2.10 -14.86 -19.86
N LEU A 274 1.36 -14.68 -18.77
CA LEU A 274 -0.02 -14.23 -18.80
C LEU A 274 -0.16 -12.82 -19.39
N ASP A 275 0.70 -11.90 -19.03
CA ASP A 275 0.66 -10.51 -19.52
C ASP A 275 0.87 -10.47 -21.05
N TYR A 276 1.82 -11.27 -21.55
CA TYR A 276 2.05 -11.42 -23.01
C TYR A 276 0.85 -12.05 -23.74
N CYS A 277 0.20 -13.04 -23.14
CA CYS A 277 -0.95 -13.72 -23.75
C CYS A 277 -2.20 -12.84 -23.81
N THR A 278 -2.36 -11.94 -22.85
CA THR A 278 -3.55 -11.11 -22.69
C THR A 278 -3.36 -9.69 -23.22
N CYS A 279 -2.17 -9.35 -23.73
CA CYS A 279 -1.90 -8.02 -24.30
C CYS A 279 -2.58 -7.88 -25.67
N PRO A 280 -3.54 -6.93 -25.82
CA PRO A 280 -4.30 -6.79 -27.07
C PRO A 280 -3.42 -6.38 -28.26
N ASP A 281 -2.38 -5.58 -28.01
CA ASP A 281 -1.50 -5.00 -29.03
C ASP A 281 -0.30 -5.90 -29.34
N PHE A 282 -0.21 -7.08 -28.72
CA PHE A 282 0.90 -8.01 -28.93
C PHE A 282 0.68 -8.83 -30.19
N ALA A 283 1.10 -8.27 -31.34
CA ALA A 283 0.91 -8.87 -32.67
C ALA A 283 1.84 -10.07 -32.97
N GLY A 284 2.79 -10.37 -32.08
CA GLY A 284 3.68 -11.54 -32.23
C GLY A 284 5.11 -11.30 -31.75
N GLY A 285 5.79 -12.39 -31.46
CA GLY A 285 7.13 -12.37 -30.87
C GLY A 285 8.26 -11.83 -31.75
N ALA A 286 8.10 -11.82 -33.08
CA ALA A 286 9.15 -11.35 -33.99
C ALA A 286 9.41 -9.85 -33.86
N THR A 287 8.37 -9.02 -33.89
CA THR A 287 8.49 -7.56 -33.71
C THR A 287 8.99 -7.22 -32.33
N PHE A 288 8.44 -7.88 -31.30
CA PHE A 288 8.87 -7.66 -29.91
C PHE A 288 10.36 -7.97 -29.72
N LYS A 289 10.85 -9.05 -30.34
CA LYS A 289 12.25 -9.45 -30.28
C LYS A 289 13.18 -8.40 -30.91
N VAL A 290 12.75 -7.75 -32.01
CA VAL A 290 13.51 -6.67 -32.65
C VAL A 290 13.58 -5.44 -31.77
N ASP A 291 12.42 -5.01 -31.21
CA ASP A 291 12.36 -3.85 -30.34
C ASP A 291 13.10 -4.10 -29.02
N ALA A 292 12.97 -5.29 -28.44
CA ALA A 292 13.69 -5.70 -27.25
C ALA A 292 15.21 -5.67 -27.46
N LYS A 293 15.69 -6.19 -28.59
CA LYS A 293 17.13 -6.16 -28.94
C LYS A 293 17.64 -4.73 -29.07
N ALA A 294 16.88 -3.85 -29.74
CA ALA A 294 17.24 -2.45 -29.87
C ALA A 294 17.33 -1.74 -28.50
N GLN A 295 16.38 -2.05 -27.58
CA GLN A 295 16.45 -1.53 -26.19
C GLN A 295 17.74 -2.00 -25.48
N VAL A 296 18.08 -3.28 -25.61
CA VAL A 296 19.28 -3.86 -25.01
C VAL A 296 20.55 -3.22 -25.56
N ASP A 297 20.66 -3.06 -26.89
CA ASP A 297 21.86 -2.47 -27.51
C ASP A 297 22.07 -1.04 -27.03
N ASN A 298 21.00 -0.27 -26.92
CA ASN A 298 21.05 1.07 -26.36
C ASN A 298 21.46 1.05 -24.88
N LEU A 299 20.85 0.17 -24.05
CA LEU A 299 21.15 0.03 -22.64
C LEU A 299 22.64 -0.32 -22.41
N CYS A 300 23.18 -1.29 -23.15
CA CYS A 300 24.60 -1.64 -23.04
C CYS A 300 25.48 -0.42 -23.32
N GLY A 301 25.27 0.28 -24.43
CA GLY A 301 26.05 1.47 -24.75
C GLY A 301 25.90 2.61 -23.73
N ILE A 302 24.71 2.80 -23.17
CA ILE A 302 24.46 3.81 -22.15
C ILE A 302 25.14 3.44 -20.82
N VAL A 303 25.02 2.19 -20.37
CA VAL A 303 25.61 1.71 -19.12
C VAL A 303 27.14 1.76 -19.21
N ASP A 304 27.74 1.34 -20.32
CA ASP A 304 29.18 1.40 -20.53
C ASP A 304 29.67 2.86 -20.49
N ASN A 305 28.96 3.79 -21.11
CA ASN A 305 29.28 5.21 -21.05
C ASN A 305 29.12 5.81 -19.65
N LEU A 306 28.05 5.43 -18.93
CA LEU A 306 27.73 5.95 -17.60
C LEU A 306 28.83 5.66 -16.58
N PHE A 307 29.42 4.48 -16.67
CA PHE A 307 30.48 4.02 -15.75
C PHE A 307 31.90 4.17 -16.32
N ALA A 308 32.06 4.66 -17.57
CA ALA A 308 33.37 4.93 -18.14
C ALA A 308 34.03 6.14 -17.46
N PRO A 309 35.37 6.16 -17.34
CA PRO A 309 36.08 7.35 -16.94
C PRO A 309 35.85 8.46 -17.98
N ASP A 310 35.43 9.64 -17.55
CA ASP A 310 35.38 10.84 -18.41
C ASP A 310 36.67 11.63 -18.28
N PRO A 311 37.56 11.61 -19.28
CA PRO A 311 38.86 12.31 -19.22
C PRO A 311 38.70 13.84 -19.09
N ALA A 312 37.57 14.40 -19.52
CA ALA A 312 37.26 15.82 -19.44
C ALA A 312 36.70 16.23 -18.07
N SER A 313 36.25 15.28 -17.28
CA SER A 313 35.63 15.53 -15.98
C SER A 313 36.64 15.48 -14.85
N ARG A 314 36.67 16.51 -13.98
CA ARG A 314 37.40 16.47 -12.71
C ARG A 314 36.72 15.60 -11.62
N ARG A 315 35.52 15.06 -11.90
CA ARG A 315 34.81 14.19 -10.97
C ARG A 315 35.37 12.77 -11.05
N ARG A 316 35.39 12.08 -9.91
CA ARG A 316 35.70 10.64 -9.89
C ARG A 316 34.63 9.91 -10.69
N PRO A 317 34.98 8.94 -11.54
CA PRO A 317 34.01 8.14 -12.28
C PRO A 317 33.08 7.40 -11.30
N TYR A 318 31.87 7.13 -11.76
CA TYR A 318 30.98 6.23 -11.04
C TYR A 318 31.50 4.80 -11.15
N ARG A 319 31.28 4.02 -10.12
CA ARG A 319 31.73 2.64 -10.07
C ARG A 319 30.53 1.72 -10.23
N ARG A 320 30.58 0.83 -11.22
CA ARG A 320 29.53 -0.16 -11.51
C ARG A 320 29.38 -1.17 -10.35
N ASP A 321 30.46 -1.56 -9.70
CA ASP A 321 30.46 -2.43 -8.53
C ASP A 321 29.80 -1.78 -7.28
N ARG A 322 29.48 -0.49 -7.35
CA ARG A 322 28.73 0.24 -6.32
C ARG A 322 27.29 0.59 -6.75
N ALA A 323 26.84 0.04 -7.86
CA ALA A 323 25.46 0.22 -8.30
C ALA A 323 24.48 -0.53 -7.38
N ILE A 324 23.36 0.10 -7.07
CA ILE A 324 22.23 -0.47 -6.36
C ILE A 324 21.04 -0.45 -7.31
N LEU A 325 20.34 -1.57 -7.38
CA LEU A 325 19.15 -1.73 -8.22
C LEU A 325 17.89 -1.69 -7.35
N GLU A 326 16.94 -0.92 -7.80
CA GLU A 326 15.59 -0.87 -7.23
C GLU A 326 15.52 -0.63 -5.70
N PRO A 327 16.41 0.21 -5.10
CA PRO A 327 16.32 0.54 -3.68
C PRO A 327 15.03 1.30 -3.38
N SER A 328 14.39 0.94 -2.29
CA SER A 328 13.17 1.59 -1.80
C SER A 328 13.48 2.59 -0.68
N PHE A 329 12.68 3.63 -0.60
CA PHE A 329 12.81 4.67 0.41
C PHE A 329 11.45 5.15 0.90
N VAL A 330 11.39 5.50 2.17
CA VAL A 330 10.26 6.20 2.80
C VAL A 330 10.76 7.53 3.36
N CYS A 331 10.00 8.60 3.19
CA CYS A 331 10.38 9.94 3.64
C CYS A 331 9.16 10.65 4.23
N GLU A 332 9.00 10.55 5.53
CA GLU A 332 7.93 11.20 6.27
C GLU A 332 8.06 12.72 6.24
N ARG A 333 9.27 13.24 6.13
CA ARG A 333 9.49 14.70 6.03
C ARG A 333 8.79 15.31 4.85
N LEU A 334 8.81 14.64 3.69
CA LEU A 334 8.13 15.07 2.47
C LEU A 334 6.77 14.37 2.24
N GLY A 335 6.43 13.40 3.08
CA GLY A 335 5.21 12.60 2.91
C GLY A 335 5.17 11.80 1.61
N ILE A 336 6.32 11.27 1.17
CA ILE A 336 6.47 10.52 -0.06
C ILE A 336 7.28 9.24 0.15
N GLN A 337 7.06 8.27 -0.74
CA GLN A 337 7.84 7.06 -0.81
C GLN A 337 8.10 6.69 -2.27
N GLY A 338 9.09 5.84 -2.50
CA GLY A 338 9.33 5.35 -3.86
C GLY A 338 10.50 4.41 -3.97
N ARG A 339 10.69 3.89 -5.17
CA ARG A 339 11.74 2.96 -5.55
C ARG A 339 12.49 3.54 -6.74
N ILE A 340 13.79 3.66 -6.62
CA ILE A 340 14.68 4.23 -7.64
C ILE A 340 15.21 3.10 -8.51
N ASP A 341 15.21 3.24 -9.84
CA ASP A 341 15.65 2.15 -10.72
C ASP A 341 17.13 1.82 -10.55
N LEU A 342 17.99 2.84 -10.49
CA LEU A 342 19.44 2.65 -10.31
C LEU A 342 20.06 3.82 -9.54
N MET A 343 20.88 3.54 -8.56
CA MET A 343 21.71 4.53 -7.89
C MET A 343 23.08 3.94 -7.50
N THR A 344 23.98 4.76 -6.98
CA THR A 344 25.24 4.30 -6.39
C THR A 344 25.21 4.39 -4.86
N THR A 345 25.94 3.51 -4.17
CA THR A 345 25.98 3.46 -2.70
C THR A 345 26.42 4.77 -2.05
N ASP A 346 27.22 5.59 -2.77
CA ASP A 346 27.66 6.91 -2.34
C ASP A 346 26.65 8.01 -2.67
N MET A 347 25.48 7.64 -3.22
CA MET A 347 24.38 8.54 -3.60
C MET A 347 24.77 9.67 -4.57
N ARG A 348 25.90 9.52 -5.29
CA ARG A 348 26.38 10.51 -6.25
C ARG A 348 25.68 10.44 -7.58
N LEU A 349 25.08 9.30 -7.91
CA LEU A 349 24.35 9.05 -9.14
C LEU A 349 22.95 8.51 -8.81
N LEU A 350 21.95 9.04 -9.49
CA LEU A 350 20.57 8.57 -9.50
C LEU A 350 20.10 8.51 -10.94
N VAL A 351 19.59 7.36 -11.35
CA VAL A 351 19.07 7.12 -12.69
C VAL A 351 17.65 6.59 -12.61
N GLU A 352 16.77 7.18 -13.38
CA GLU A 352 15.41 6.69 -13.62
C GLU A 352 15.30 6.26 -15.07
N GLN A 353 14.88 5.03 -15.31
CA GLN A 353 14.76 4.44 -16.64
C GLN A 353 13.35 4.61 -17.22
N LYS A 354 13.30 4.91 -18.52
CA LYS A 354 12.08 4.95 -19.32
C LYS A 354 12.30 4.26 -20.66
N SER A 355 11.40 3.37 -21.02
CA SER A 355 11.46 2.63 -22.30
C SER A 355 10.60 3.25 -23.39
N GLY A 356 9.73 4.18 -23.01
CA GLY A 356 8.75 4.78 -23.89
C GLY A 356 9.29 5.85 -24.83
N ARG A 357 8.43 6.24 -25.74
CA ARG A 357 8.71 7.28 -26.73
C ARG A 357 8.80 8.66 -26.09
N ASN A 358 9.78 9.47 -26.53
CA ASN A 358 9.93 10.85 -26.12
C ASN A 358 10.06 11.75 -27.36
N TYR A 359 8.98 12.44 -27.68
CA TYR A 359 8.90 13.32 -28.85
C TYR A 359 9.88 14.49 -28.82
N ASN A 360 10.27 14.96 -27.63
CA ASN A 360 11.24 16.06 -27.52
C ASN A 360 12.61 15.60 -28.02
N ILE A 361 13.03 14.38 -27.69
CA ILE A 361 14.26 13.77 -28.20
C ILE A 361 14.16 13.58 -29.72
N GLU A 362 13.05 13.04 -30.23
CA GLU A 362 12.87 12.75 -31.64
C GLU A 362 12.84 14.01 -32.52
N ARG A 363 12.30 15.11 -31.99
CA ARG A 363 12.21 16.39 -32.72
C ARG A 363 13.39 17.30 -32.49
N GLY A 364 14.25 16.99 -31.50
CA GLY A 364 15.38 17.84 -31.12
C GLY A 364 14.98 19.15 -30.44
N TYR A 365 13.78 19.24 -29.88
CA TYR A 365 13.30 20.42 -29.19
C TYR A 365 13.44 20.28 -27.67
N ALA A 366 14.15 21.21 -27.03
CA ALA A 366 14.15 21.35 -25.62
C ALA A 366 12.76 21.81 -25.12
N ASN A 367 12.32 21.28 -23.98
CA ASN A 367 11.13 21.74 -23.29
C ASN A 367 11.35 23.09 -22.59
N GLN A 368 10.36 23.59 -21.89
CA GLN A 368 10.43 24.85 -21.12
C GLN A 368 11.54 24.87 -20.05
N TYR A 369 12.09 23.72 -19.67
CA TYR A 369 13.19 23.61 -18.73
C TYR A 369 14.58 23.55 -19.39
N GLY A 370 14.66 23.79 -20.69
CA GLY A 370 15.90 23.76 -21.46
C GLY A 370 16.49 22.37 -21.69
N SER A 371 15.67 21.31 -21.61
CA SER A 371 16.09 19.92 -21.77
C SER A 371 15.05 19.10 -22.55
N PHE A 372 15.32 17.82 -22.80
CA PHE A 372 14.49 16.96 -23.65
C PHE A 372 13.53 16.04 -22.89
N GLN A 373 13.60 15.99 -21.56
CA GLN A 373 12.77 15.11 -20.72
C GLN A 373 11.29 15.47 -20.78
N LYS A 374 10.42 14.46 -20.57
CA LYS A 374 9.01 14.70 -20.29
C LYS A 374 8.82 15.22 -18.87
N GLU A 375 7.77 16.00 -18.64
CA GLU A 375 7.51 16.63 -17.35
C GLU A 375 7.24 15.61 -16.23
N ASP A 376 6.42 14.60 -16.49
CA ASP A 376 6.11 13.51 -15.56
C ASP A 376 7.37 12.73 -15.13
N HIS A 377 8.23 12.39 -16.08
CA HIS A 377 9.52 11.73 -15.81
C HIS A 377 10.46 12.62 -15.00
N TYR A 378 10.45 13.91 -15.29
CA TYR A 378 11.28 14.89 -14.57
C TYR A 378 10.81 15.10 -13.14
N VAL A 379 9.51 15.22 -12.92
CA VAL A 379 8.90 15.30 -11.58
C VAL A 379 9.29 14.11 -10.73
N GLN A 380 9.20 12.91 -11.29
CA GLN A 380 9.59 11.68 -10.59
C GLN A 380 11.04 11.75 -10.09
N LEU A 381 11.95 12.15 -10.96
CA LEU A 381 13.36 12.27 -10.64
C LEU A 381 13.66 13.37 -9.61
N LEU A 382 12.97 14.52 -9.70
CA LEU A 382 13.10 15.62 -8.74
C LEU A 382 12.60 15.23 -7.35
N LEU A 383 11.52 14.48 -7.26
CA LEU A 383 10.99 13.98 -5.99
C LEU A 383 11.96 12.98 -5.35
N TYR A 384 12.59 12.08 -6.12
CA TYR A 384 13.64 11.19 -5.60
C TYR A 384 14.84 11.98 -5.09
N ALA A 385 15.31 12.98 -5.84
CA ALA A 385 16.41 13.83 -5.38
C ALA A 385 16.07 14.58 -4.08
N GLY A 386 14.84 15.08 -3.97
CA GLY A 386 14.32 15.71 -2.76
C GLY A 386 14.27 14.75 -1.57
N LEU A 387 13.78 13.52 -1.80
CA LEU A 387 13.72 12.46 -0.81
C LEU A 387 15.11 12.11 -0.26
N LEU A 388 16.07 11.84 -1.15
CA LEU A 388 17.44 11.54 -0.74
C LEU A 388 18.08 12.69 0.04
N ARG A 389 17.77 13.93 -0.32
CA ARG A 389 18.25 15.11 0.39
C ARG A 389 17.71 15.15 1.82
N GLN A 390 16.43 14.90 2.01
CA GLN A 390 15.81 14.96 3.33
C GLN A 390 16.22 13.79 4.23
N ASN A 391 16.29 12.58 3.68
CA ASN A 391 16.63 11.41 4.47
C ASN A 391 18.12 11.35 4.87
N PHE A 392 19.00 11.77 3.95
CA PHE A 392 20.47 11.60 4.14
C PHE A 392 21.22 12.92 4.29
N GLY A 393 20.56 14.04 4.42
CA GLY A 393 21.19 15.34 4.61
C GLY A 393 22.09 15.78 3.44
N LEU A 394 21.85 15.28 2.23
CA LEU A 394 22.67 15.59 1.07
C LEU A 394 22.55 17.06 0.68
N GLY A 395 23.68 17.74 0.49
CA GLY A 395 23.68 19.10 -0.04
C GLY A 395 23.19 19.15 -1.50
N ARG A 396 22.63 20.28 -1.90
CA ARG A 396 22.23 20.52 -3.30
C ARG A 396 23.41 20.25 -4.24
N ARG A 397 23.12 19.65 -5.42
CA ARG A 397 24.07 19.31 -6.48
C ARG A 397 25.14 18.26 -6.11
N LYS A 398 24.98 17.53 -5.01
CA LYS A 398 25.88 16.40 -4.72
C LYS A 398 25.51 15.16 -5.52
N THR A 399 24.24 14.97 -5.83
CA THR A 399 23.74 13.85 -6.63
C THR A 399 23.58 14.28 -8.08
N ASP A 400 24.17 13.54 -9.00
CA ASP A 400 23.96 13.67 -10.43
C ASP A 400 22.70 12.88 -10.80
N ILE A 401 21.71 13.57 -11.36
CA ILE A 401 20.42 12.97 -11.67
C ILE A 401 20.27 12.81 -13.17
N ARG A 402 19.93 11.60 -13.61
CA ARG A 402 19.87 11.20 -15.03
C ARG A 402 18.55 10.52 -15.37
N LEU A 403 18.02 10.84 -16.54
CA LEU A 403 16.96 10.07 -17.18
C LEU A 403 17.55 9.19 -18.28
N LEU A 404 17.33 7.89 -18.17
CA LEU A 404 17.77 6.91 -19.13
C LEU A 404 16.57 6.51 -20.01
N TYR A 405 16.62 6.87 -21.29
CA TYR A 405 15.62 6.49 -22.29
C TYR A 405 16.17 5.33 -23.13
N SER A 406 15.87 4.10 -22.75
CA SER A 406 16.40 2.90 -23.40
C SER A 406 15.98 2.74 -24.87
N LYS A 407 14.95 3.47 -25.33
CA LYS A 407 14.55 3.50 -26.74
C LYS A 407 15.58 4.18 -27.64
N TYR A 408 16.43 5.04 -27.11
CA TYR A 408 17.32 5.87 -27.92
C TYR A 408 18.79 5.56 -27.61
N PRO A 409 19.67 5.58 -28.67
CA PRO A 409 21.10 5.51 -28.42
C PRO A 409 21.62 6.84 -27.82
N LEU A 410 22.87 6.83 -27.36
CA LEU A 410 23.54 8.08 -26.99
C LEU A 410 23.64 9.06 -28.15
N PRO A 411 23.59 10.39 -27.89
CA PRO A 411 23.47 11.03 -26.57
C PRO A 411 22.03 11.13 -26.08
N GLY A 412 21.01 10.92 -26.89
CA GLY A 412 19.61 11.11 -26.54
C GLY A 412 19.09 10.12 -25.48
N GLY A 413 19.71 8.94 -25.39
CA GLY A 413 19.35 7.89 -24.44
C GLY A 413 19.73 8.19 -22.99
N LEU A 414 20.59 9.16 -22.71
CA LEU A 414 21.00 9.51 -21.34
C LEU A 414 20.97 11.03 -21.14
N VAL A 415 19.89 11.52 -20.56
CA VAL A 415 19.66 12.94 -20.36
C VAL A 415 20.08 13.35 -18.95
N ALA A 416 21.10 14.21 -18.84
CA ALA A 416 21.43 14.87 -17.59
C ALA A 416 20.45 16.01 -17.33
N VAL A 417 19.89 16.07 -16.14
CA VAL A 417 18.96 17.13 -15.76
C VAL A 417 19.44 17.83 -14.49
N ASN A 418 19.06 19.09 -14.35
CA ASN A 418 19.33 19.87 -13.15
C ASN A 418 18.11 19.85 -12.22
N GLU A 419 18.34 20.03 -10.92
CA GLU A 419 17.24 20.22 -9.99
C GLU A 419 16.52 21.55 -10.27
N TYR A 420 15.24 21.48 -10.65
CA TYR A 420 14.41 22.65 -10.89
C TYR A 420 13.42 22.82 -9.72
N GLN A 421 13.72 23.81 -8.88
CA GLN A 421 13.01 23.97 -7.59
C GLN A 421 11.54 24.34 -7.73
N THR A 422 11.17 25.08 -8.76
CA THR A 422 9.78 25.46 -8.98
C THR A 422 8.94 24.22 -9.27
N LEU A 423 9.38 23.35 -10.19
CA LEU A 423 8.67 22.12 -10.52
C LEU A 423 8.63 21.14 -9.33
N PHE A 424 9.70 21.07 -8.54
CA PHE A 424 9.71 20.30 -7.31
C PHE A 424 8.65 20.81 -6.31
N ARG A 425 8.53 22.14 -6.13
CA ARG A 425 7.50 22.74 -5.27
C ARG A 425 6.09 22.48 -5.78
N GLU A 426 5.89 22.56 -7.10
CA GLU A 426 4.61 22.21 -7.74
C GLU A 426 4.23 20.74 -7.49
N ALA A 427 5.22 19.83 -7.55
CA ALA A 427 5.00 18.42 -7.26
C ALA A 427 4.59 18.20 -5.79
N ILE A 428 5.24 18.90 -4.85
CA ILE A 428 4.84 18.87 -3.44
C ILE A 428 3.46 19.50 -3.23
N ALA A 429 3.15 20.58 -3.91
CA ALA A 429 1.82 21.20 -3.83
C ALA A 429 0.72 20.25 -4.34
N LEU A 430 0.98 19.53 -5.44
CA LEU A 430 0.04 18.51 -5.93
C LEU A 430 -0.08 17.35 -4.93
N ARG A 431 1.05 16.88 -4.35
CA ARG A 431 1.03 15.86 -3.28
C ARG A 431 0.12 16.29 -2.14
N ASN A 432 0.24 17.53 -1.68
CA ASN A 432 -0.59 18.06 -0.59
C ASN A 432 -2.07 18.12 -0.96
N ARG A 433 -2.40 18.53 -2.18
CA ARG A 433 -3.79 18.55 -2.67
C ARG A 433 -4.39 17.15 -2.76
N ILE A 434 -3.62 16.16 -3.23
CA ILE A 434 -4.06 14.75 -3.28
C ILE A 434 -4.35 14.23 -1.89
N VAL A 435 -3.45 14.45 -0.94
CA VAL A 435 -3.63 13.97 0.44
C VAL A 435 -4.83 14.64 1.11
N ALA A 436 -4.94 15.96 1.02
CA ALA A 436 -6.10 16.66 1.56
C ALA A 436 -7.43 16.17 0.95
N GLN A 437 -7.44 15.84 -0.35
CA GLN A 437 -8.59 15.25 -1.02
C GLN A 437 -8.90 13.84 -0.51
N ASP A 438 -7.89 12.98 -0.32
CA ASP A 438 -8.09 11.63 0.23
C ASP A 438 -8.67 11.69 1.66
N TYR A 439 -8.18 12.63 2.50
CA TYR A 439 -8.75 12.88 3.83
C TYR A 439 -10.19 13.42 3.74
N ALA A 440 -10.47 14.32 2.81
CA ALA A 440 -11.82 14.84 2.59
C ALA A 440 -12.78 13.72 2.15
N ILE A 441 -12.37 12.84 1.24
CA ILE A 441 -13.19 11.69 0.82
C ILE A 441 -13.45 10.74 2.00
N ALA A 442 -12.44 10.46 2.81
CA ALA A 442 -12.61 9.60 3.99
C ALA A 442 -13.58 10.22 5.02
N HIS A 443 -13.58 11.53 5.16
CA HIS A 443 -14.46 12.25 6.09
C HIS A 443 -15.86 12.49 5.50
N ASP A 444 -15.94 13.13 4.33
CA ASP A 444 -17.18 13.64 3.74
C ASP A 444 -17.85 12.64 2.78
N GLY A 445 -17.17 11.55 2.47
CA GLY A 445 -17.60 10.52 1.53
C GLY A 445 -17.20 10.77 0.08
N PHE A 446 -17.14 9.69 -0.72
CA PHE A 446 -16.79 9.74 -2.14
C PHE A 446 -17.81 10.55 -2.97
N GLY A 447 -19.06 10.58 -2.54
CA GLY A 447 -20.09 11.42 -3.15
C GLY A 447 -19.75 12.91 -3.21
N SER A 448 -18.91 13.41 -2.30
CA SER A 448 -18.49 14.81 -2.28
C SER A 448 -17.67 15.25 -3.50
N ILE A 449 -17.05 14.32 -4.21
CA ILE A 449 -16.19 14.60 -5.37
C ILE A 449 -16.77 14.09 -6.69
N ILE A 450 -17.79 13.24 -6.67
CA ILE A 450 -18.24 12.51 -7.86
C ILE A 450 -18.71 13.44 -8.98
N ASP A 451 -19.40 14.51 -8.64
CA ASP A 451 -19.89 15.50 -9.62
C ASP A 451 -18.76 16.28 -10.28
N GLN A 452 -17.62 16.41 -9.57
CA GLN A 452 -16.43 17.10 -10.08
C GLN A 452 -15.51 16.17 -10.88
N LEU A 453 -15.72 14.86 -10.80
CA LEU A 453 -14.88 13.87 -11.47
C LEU A 453 -15.26 13.76 -12.95
N THR A 454 -14.95 14.79 -13.73
CA THR A 454 -15.27 14.90 -15.15
C THR A 454 -14.03 15.12 -16.00
N PRO A 455 -14.06 14.79 -17.31
CA PRO A 455 -12.96 15.10 -18.21
C PRO A 455 -12.62 16.59 -18.27
N GLU A 456 -13.63 17.45 -18.16
CA GLU A 456 -13.48 18.91 -18.20
C GLU A 456 -12.71 19.43 -16.99
N THR A 457 -13.01 18.93 -15.81
CA THR A 457 -12.30 19.30 -14.57
C THR A 457 -10.84 18.83 -14.59
N ILE A 458 -10.60 17.59 -15.06
CA ILE A 458 -9.25 17.04 -15.17
C ILE A 458 -8.42 17.78 -16.21
N ASN A 459 -9.02 18.26 -17.29
CA ASN A 459 -8.39 19.06 -18.34
C ASN A 459 -8.25 20.53 -17.91
N GLU A 460 -7.51 20.81 -16.84
CA GLU A 460 -7.33 22.16 -16.28
C GLU A 460 -6.82 23.18 -17.33
N ARG A 461 -5.96 22.71 -18.26
CA ARG A 461 -5.36 23.55 -19.31
C ARG A 461 -6.28 23.73 -20.51
N GLN A 462 -7.48 23.19 -20.48
CA GLN A 462 -8.48 23.26 -21.55
C GLN A 462 -7.92 22.90 -22.92
N LEU A 463 -7.08 21.84 -22.97
CA LEU A 463 -6.49 21.38 -24.22
C LEU A 463 -7.57 20.89 -25.17
N SER A 464 -7.45 21.35 -26.44
CA SER A 464 -8.31 20.96 -27.55
C SER A 464 -7.50 20.45 -28.75
N THR A 465 -6.24 20.03 -28.50
CA THR A 465 -5.40 19.49 -29.57
C THR A 465 -6.02 18.21 -30.13
N ARG A 466 -5.75 17.93 -31.42
CA ARG A 466 -6.23 16.70 -32.06
C ARG A 466 -5.85 15.43 -31.28
N PHE A 467 -4.66 15.38 -30.73
CA PHE A 467 -4.24 14.24 -29.90
C PHE A 467 -5.10 14.09 -28.64
N PHE A 468 -5.39 15.19 -27.95
CA PHE A 468 -6.26 15.14 -26.78
C PHE A 468 -7.68 14.70 -27.15
N SER A 469 -8.26 15.31 -28.19
CA SER A 469 -9.64 15.03 -28.61
C SER A 469 -9.82 13.60 -29.16
N ASP A 470 -8.85 13.09 -29.92
CA ASP A 470 -8.97 11.77 -30.57
C ASP A 470 -8.55 10.60 -29.66
N TYR A 471 -7.66 10.83 -28.70
CA TYR A 471 -7.09 9.73 -27.89
C TYR A 471 -7.33 9.87 -26.39
N ILE A 472 -7.15 11.04 -25.78
CA ILE A 472 -7.24 11.21 -24.34
C ILE A 472 -8.67 11.38 -23.88
N LEU A 473 -9.41 12.31 -24.47
CA LEU A 473 -10.79 12.61 -24.11
C LEU A 473 -11.71 11.37 -24.19
N PRO A 474 -11.66 10.52 -25.24
CA PRO A 474 -12.47 9.32 -25.29
C PRO A 474 -12.15 8.30 -24.19
N GLN A 475 -10.89 8.22 -23.73
CA GLN A 475 -10.50 7.36 -22.62
C GLN A 475 -11.08 7.89 -21.30
N LEU A 476 -10.97 9.19 -21.03
CA LEU A 476 -11.56 9.83 -19.85
C LEU A 476 -13.08 9.71 -19.85
N GLN A 477 -13.73 9.94 -20.98
CA GLN A 477 -15.19 9.78 -21.12
C GLN A 477 -15.62 8.33 -20.85
N ARG A 478 -14.93 7.35 -21.43
CA ARG A 478 -15.24 5.94 -21.20
C ARG A 478 -15.14 5.57 -19.73
N LEU A 479 -14.15 6.11 -19.02
CA LEU A 479 -13.95 5.85 -17.60
C LEU A 479 -15.00 6.55 -16.73
N LEU A 480 -15.26 7.83 -16.98
CA LEU A 480 -15.97 8.71 -16.04
C LEU A 480 -17.47 8.80 -16.32
N THR A 481 -17.91 8.73 -17.59
CA THR A 481 -19.34 8.87 -17.93
C THR A 481 -20.24 7.85 -17.21
N PRO A 482 -19.86 6.56 -17.06
CA PRO A 482 -20.69 5.61 -16.32
C PRO A 482 -20.93 6.00 -14.86
N LEU A 483 -20.00 6.70 -14.22
CA LEU A 483 -20.15 7.18 -12.84
C LEU A 483 -21.28 8.22 -12.70
N HIS A 484 -21.56 8.97 -13.76
CA HIS A 484 -22.62 9.98 -13.79
C HIS A 484 -23.98 9.47 -14.29
N THR A 485 -24.01 8.21 -14.75
CA THR A 485 -25.23 7.57 -15.27
C THR A 485 -25.72 6.41 -14.41
N MET A 486 -25.21 6.28 -13.21
CA MET A 486 -25.62 5.28 -12.23
C MET A 486 -27.09 5.47 -11.81
N SER A 487 -27.80 4.37 -11.56
CA SER A 487 -29.07 4.40 -10.84
C SER A 487 -28.86 4.86 -9.39
N ALA A 488 -29.91 5.27 -8.71
CA ALA A 488 -29.82 5.73 -7.32
C ALA A 488 -29.17 4.68 -6.38
N VAL A 489 -29.49 3.39 -6.56
CA VAL A 489 -28.90 2.31 -5.76
C VAL A 489 -27.43 2.10 -6.12
N GLU A 490 -27.09 2.10 -7.40
CA GLU A 490 -25.70 1.99 -7.85
C GLU A 490 -24.85 3.15 -7.32
N HIS A 491 -25.36 4.37 -7.38
CA HIS A 491 -24.69 5.56 -6.85
C HIS A 491 -24.48 5.47 -5.33
N ALA A 492 -25.53 5.15 -4.57
CA ALA A 492 -25.43 4.98 -3.12
C ALA A 492 -24.42 3.88 -2.76
N TYR A 493 -24.49 2.75 -3.46
CA TYR A 493 -23.57 1.63 -3.25
C TYR A 493 -22.12 2.00 -3.56
N PHE A 494 -21.87 2.55 -4.75
CA PHE A 494 -20.52 2.92 -5.18
C PHE A 494 -19.89 3.94 -4.23
N CYS A 495 -20.60 5.02 -3.91
CA CYS A 495 -20.10 6.06 -3.02
C CYS A 495 -19.80 5.53 -1.61
N THR A 496 -20.69 4.71 -1.06
CA THR A 496 -20.52 4.12 0.28
C THR A 496 -19.34 3.16 0.31
N MET A 497 -19.23 2.25 -0.65
CA MET A 497 -18.13 1.29 -0.71
C MET A 497 -16.79 1.95 -1.05
N ALA A 498 -16.76 2.93 -1.94
CA ALA A 498 -15.55 3.69 -2.24
C ALA A 498 -15.08 4.48 -1.01
N THR A 499 -16.00 5.10 -0.25
CA THR A 499 -15.70 5.75 1.02
C THR A 499 -15.12 4.76 2.03
N PHE A 500 -15.74 3.59 2.15
CA PHE A 500 -15.23 2.51 3.01
C PHE A 500 -13.79 2.12 2.65
N VAL A 501 -13.49 1.92 1.37
CA VAL A 501 -12.13 1.61 0.90
C VAL A 501 -11.14 2.73 1.21
N MET A 502 -11.56 4.00 1.05
CA MET A 502 -10.70 5.16 1.36
C MET A 502 -10.41 5.29 2.86
N ARG A 503 -11.39 4.99 3.72
CA ARG A 503 -11.20 4.95 5.17
C ARG A 503 -10.28 3.82 5.59
N GLU A 504 -10.42 2.63 5.00
CA GLU A 504 -9.50 1.51 5.22
C GLU A 504 -8.06 1.88 4.81
N GLN A 505 -7.88 2.56 3.68
CA GLN A 505 -6.58 3.03 3.25
C GLN A 505 -6.00 4.05 4.23
N LEU A 506 -6.81 5.00 4.69
CA LEU A 506 -6.38 5.99 5.67
C LEU A 506 -5.94 5.31 6.98
N ALA A 507 -6.76 4.39 7.50
CA ALA A 507 -6.43 3.62 8.70
C ALA A 507 -5.17 2.77 8.53
N ALA A 508 -4.97 2.14 7.38
CA ALA A 508 -3.78 1.35 7.09
C ALA A 508 -2.51 2.21 6.99
N LYS A 509 -2.63 3.45 6.50
CA LYS A 509 -1.48 4.35 6.35
C LYS A 509 -1.08 5.02 7.66
N VAL A 510 -2.04 5.63 8.34
CA VAL A 510 -1.76 6.50 9.49
C VAL A 510 -2.27 5.97 10.83
N GLY A 511 -2.95 4.82 10.81
CA GLY A 511 -3.57 4.23 11.99
C GLY A 511 -5.02 4.64 12.17
N SER A 512 -5.70 3.93 13.06
CA SER A 512 -7.06 4.25 13.50
C SER A 512 -7.09 4.53 15.00
N ASN A 513 -8.11 5.25 15.45
CA ASN A 513 -8.30 5.54 16.86
C ASN A 513 -8.57 4.29 17.72
N GLU A 514 -8.97 3.19 17.11
CA GLU A 514 -9.25 1.92 17.80
C GLU A 514 -8.02 1.00 17.92
N GLY A 515 -6.87 1.42 17.42
CA GLY A 515 -5.50 1.08 17.80
C GLY A 515 -5.06 -0.37 17.97
N VAL A 516 -5.62 -1.33 17.24
CA VAL A 516 -5.24 -2.75 17.41
C VAL A 516 -4.28 -3.25 16.32
N SER A 517 -4.19 -2.58 15.17
CA SER A 517 -3.31 -2.99 14.08
C SER A 517 -2.21 -1.97 13.81
N ALA A 518 -1.02 -2.48 13.47
CA ALA A 518 0.08 -1.62 13.04
C ALA A 518 -0.29 -0.90 11.73
N SER A 519 -0.02 0.40 11.67
CA SER A 519 -0.14 1.23 10.47
C SER A 519 1.19 1.29 9.72
N MET A 520 1.15 1.78 8.47
CA MET A 520 2.40 2.05 7.73
C MET A 520 3.24 3.12 8.42
N ALA A 521 2.61 4.11 9.04
CA ALA A 521 3.28 5.18 9.77
C ALA A 521 4.02 4.69 11.02
N ASP A 522 3.66 3.54 11.57
CA ASP A 522 4.36 2.94 12.70
C ASP A 522 5.80 2.54 12.35
N LEU A 523 6.11 2.40 11.06
CA LEU A 523 7.47 2.16 10.60
C LEU A 523 8.47 3.23 11.08
N TRP A 524 8.04 4.47 11.25
CA TRP A 524 8.88 5.58 11.77
C TRP A 524 8.35 6.22 13.06
N ASN A 525 7.07 6.08 13.38
CA ASN A 525 6.46 6.70 14.56
C ASN A 525 6.45 5.80 15.79
N MET A 526 6.42 4.45 15.61
CA MET A 526 6.36 3.53 16.74
C MET A 526 7.73 3.35 17.39
N PRO A 527 7.84 3.49 18.72
CA PRO A 527 9.08 3.24 19.44
C PRO A 527 9.61 1.82 19.23
N LEU A 528 10.94 1.68 19.16
CA LEU A 528 11.58 0.38 18.94
C LEU A 528 11.17 -0.67 20.00
N ALA A 529 11.06 -0.25 21.27
CA ALA A 529 10.63 -1.13 22.34
C ALA A 529 9.23 -1.71 22.09
N THR A 530 8.29 -0.85 21.65
CA THR A 530 6.92 -1.27 21.31
C THR A 530 6.89 -2.17 20.08
N LYS A 531 7.68 -1.88 19.05
CA LYS A 531 7.79 -2.76 17.87
C LYS A 531 8.27 -4.16 18.25
N ARG A 532 9.24 -4.26 19.17
CA ARG A 532 9.75 -5.54 19.68
C ARG A 532 8.68 -6.28 20.47
N GLU A 533 7.99 -5.59 21.38
CA GLU A 533 6.92 -6.17 22.17
C GLU A 533 5.80 -6.75 21.29
N MET A 534 5.44 -6.03 20.23
CA MET A 534 4.41 -6.47 19.28
C MET A 534 4.92 -7.52 18.29
N GLY A 535 6.22 -7.84 18.30
CA GLY A 535 6.83 -8.77 17.36
C GLY A 535 6.91 -8.25 15.92
N ASN A 536 6.84 -6.93 15.71
CA ASN A 536 6.78 -6.29 14.38
C ASN A 536 8.14 -5.93 13.79
N ILE A 537 9.22 -6.21 14.50
CA ILE A 537 10.59 -6.01 14.03
C ILE A 537 11.50 -7.12 14.51
N TYR A 538 12.36 -7.61 13.62
CA TYR A 538 13.55 -8.36 13.97
C TYR A 538 14.77 -7.45 13.92
N THR A 539 15.65 -7.52 14.91
CA THR A 539 16.87 -6.71 15.02
C THR A 539 18.08 -7.57 15.25
N GLY A 540 19.27 -7.02 14.98
CA GLY A 540 20.53 -7.73 15.22
C GLY A 540 20.83 -8.82 14.21
N LEU A 541 20.09 -8.89 13.10
CA LEU A 541 20.26 -9.94 12.11
C LEU A 541 21.59 -9.83 11.38
N THR A 542 22.20 -10.97 11.04
CA THR A 542 23.41 -11.05 10.21
C THR A 542 23.19 -11.96 9.02
N ILE A 543 23.74 -11.59 7.85
CA ILE A 543 23.61 -12.40 6.64
C ILE A 543 24.56 -13.59 6.73
N THR A 544 24.03 -14.80 6.60
CA THR A 544 24.76 -16.07 6.61
C THR A 544 24.89 -16.71 5.23
N GLY A 545 24.03 -16.32 4.31
CA GLY A 545 24.06 -16.86 2.94
C GLY A 545 23.37 -15.96 1.95
N LYS A 546 23.87 -16.00 0.71
CA LYS A 546 23.29 -15.31 -0.44
C LYS A 546 23.24 -16.28 -1.61
N GLU A 547 22.07 -16.39 -2.24
CA GLU A 547 21.87 -17.27 -3.38
C GLU A 547 21.19 -16.49 -4.53
N LYS A 548 21.36 -17.01 -5.75
CA LYS A 548 20.68 -16.50 -6.94
C LYS A 548 19.58 -17.49 -7.33
N SER A 549 18.38 -17.03 -7.43
CA SER A 549 17.34 -17.85 -8.03
C SER A 549 17.59 -18.04 -9.53
N LYS A 550 17.02 -19.09 -10.09
CA LYS A 550 17.24 -19.46 -11.50
C LYS A 550 16.80 -18.32 -12.43
N GLY A 551 17.71 -17.88 -13.29
CA GLY A 551 17.46 -16.79 -14.25
C GLY A 551 17.59 -15.39 -13.67
N ARG A 552 18.16 -15.24 -12.46
CA ARG A 552 18.48 -13.94 -11.85
C ARG A 552 19.96 -13.63 -11.93
N GLY A 553 20.28 -12.38 -12.27
CA GLY A 553 21.64 -11.91 -12.36
C GLY A 553 22.30 -11.63 -11.02
N GLY A 554 21.54 -11.17 -10.05
CA GLY A 554 22.00 -10.82 -8.71
C GLY A 554 21.53 -11.80 -7.63
N TRP A 555 22.08 -11.67 -6.43
CA TRP A 555 21.57 -12.35 -5.25
C TRP A 555 20.20 -11.81 -4.89
N ASP A 556 19.21 -12.66 -4.84
CA ASP A 556 17.85 -12.36 -4.50
C ASP A 556 17.30 -13.22 -3.35
N ILE A 557 18.01 -14.28 -2.97
CA ILE A 557 17.70 -15.07 -1.78
C ILE A 557 18.76 -14.78 -0.72
N VAL A 558 18.33 -14.29 0.43
CA VAL A 558 19.21 -13.89 1.54
C VAL A 558 18.81 -14.68 2.79
N SER A 559 19.76 -15.43 3.34
CA SER A 559 19.58 -16.13 4.60
C SER A 559 20.20 -15.31 5.73
N LEU A 560 19.46 -15.15 6.81
CA LEU A 560 19.80 -14.33 7.97
C LEU A 560 19.80 -15.20 9.22
N ASP A 561 20.85 -15.04 10.05
CA ASP A 561 20.85 -15.54 11.42
C ASP A 561 20.06 -14.60 12.32
N VAL A 562 19.26 -15.15 13.20
CA VAL A 562 18.41 -14.43 14.14
C VAL A 562 18.98 -14.62 15.55
N PRO A 563 19.60 -13.57 16.13
CA PRO A 563 20.04 -13.63 17.52
C PRO A 563 18.83 -13.70 18.47
N ASP A 564 19.09 -13.98 19.74
CA ASP A 564 18.07 -13.93 20.77
C ASP A 564 17.38 -12.56 20.79
N GLN A 565 16.08 -12.56 20.60
CA GLN A 565 15.24 -11.36 20.61
C GLN A 565 14.65 -11.06 21.99
N GLY A 566 14.90 -11.89 22.99
CA GLY A 566 14.32 -11.84 24.34
C GLY A 566 13.25 -12.90 24.59
N GLU A 567 13.08 -13.28 25.86
CA GLU A 567 12.18 -14.37 26.28
C GLU A 567 10.70 -14.11 25.92
N ASP A 568 10.28 -12.85 25.90
CA ASP A 568 8.90 -12.44 25.64
C ASP A 568 8.63 -12.12 24.17
N PHE A 569 9.62 -12.28 23.28
CA PHE A 569 9.46 -11.94 21.86
C PHE A 569 8.59 -12.97 21.13
N LEU A 570 7.42 -12.53 20.70
CA LEU A 570 6.49 -13.31 19.87
C LEU A 570 6.45 -12.71 18.47
N PRO A 571 7.11 -13.30 17.48
CA PRO A 571 7.18 -12.72 16.13
C PRO A 571 5.80 -12.66 15.47
N ASN A 572 5.47 -11.49 14.92
CA ASN A 572 4.26 -11.27 14.11
C ASN A 572 4.60 -11.38 12.61
N PHE A 573 5.40 -12.37 12.24
CA PHE A 573 5.82 -12.63 10.87
C PHE A 573 5.46 -14.04 10.44
N ARG A 574 5.20 -14.22 9.15
CA ARG A 574 4.88 -15.51 8.53
C ARG A 574 5.55 -15.63 7.17
N PRO A 575 5.85 -16.85 6.70
CA PRO A 575 6.20 -17.06 5.30
C PRO A 575 5.14 -16.46 4.36
N GLY A 576 5.61 -15.70 3.37
CA GLY A 576 4.78 -14.96 2.44
C GLY A 576 4.56 -13.48 2.79
N ASP A 577 4.91 -13.04 4.00
CA ASP A 577 4.80 -11.63 4.38
C ASP A 577 5.78 -10.76 3.59
N SER A 578 5.28 -9.61 3.12
CA SER A 578 6.11 -8.59 2.49
C SER A 578 6.86 -7.79 3.56
N ILE A 579 8.17 -7.62 3.34
CA ILE A 579 9.06 -6.99 4.30
C ILE A 579 10.02 -5.99 3.66
N TYR A 580 10.57 -5.13 4.51
CA TYR A 580 11.79 -4.39 4.26
C TYR A 580 12.96 -5.04 5.01
N LEU A 581 14.05 -5.31 4.28
CA LEU A 581 15.35 -5.66 4.84
C LEU A 581 16.24 -4.43 4.72
N TYR A 582 16.89 -4.00 5.80
CA TYR A 582 17.80 -2.87 5.77
C TYR A 582 18.90 -2.95 6.83
N ALA A 583 20.06 -2.38 6.49
CA ALA A 583 21.19 -2.31 7.41
C ALA A 583 21.08 -1.08 8.32
N TYR A 584 21.60 -1.20 9.55
CA TYR A 584 21.71 -0.11 10.50
C TYR A 584 22.99 -0.24 11.35
N THR A 585 23.43 0.84 12.01
CA THR A 585 24.60 0.85 12.90
C THR A 585 24.20 0.83 14.36
N ASP A 586 23.54 1.88 14.84
CA ASP A 586 23.22 2.02 16.26
C ASP A 586 21.79 1.54 16.56
N THR A 587 20.80 2.16 15.94
CA THR A 587 19.39 1.83 16.10
C THR A 587 18.71 1.71 14.72
N PRO A 588 17.79 0.74 14.55
CA PRO A 588 17.01 0.62 13.32
C PRO A 588 16.28 1.93 13.00
N ASN A 589 16.55 2.49 11.83
CA ASN A 589 15.87 3.68 11.33
C ASN A 589 15.58 3.54 9.84
N PRO A 590 14.35 3.17 9.45
CA PRO A 590 14.00 2.94 8.06
C PRO A 590 14.02 4.21 7.20
N THR A 591 13.82 5.41 7.78
CA THR A 591 13.88 6.67 7.03
C THR A 591 15.30 7.10 6.70
N GLY A 592 16.29 6.63 7.46
CA GLY A 592 17.71 6.85 7.21
C GLY A 592 18.45 5.71 6.54
N ALA A 593 17.73 4.71 6.03
CA ALA A 593 18.29 3.49 5.47
C ALA A 593 17.89 3.27 4.01
N ILE A 594 18.70 2.45 3.32
CA ILE A 594 18.34 1.89 2.02
C ILE A 594 17.51 0.63 2.29
N LEU A 595 16.28 0.62 1.81
CA LEU A 595 15.33 -0.46 2.06
C LEU A 595 15.30 -1.43 0.87
N PHE A 596 15.50 -2.71 1.14
CA PHE A 596 15.30 -3.79 0.17
C PHE A 596 13.95 -4.44 0.41
N LYS A 597 13.06 -4.35 -0.57
CA LYS A 597 11.74 -4.97 -0.49
C LYS A 597 11.82 -6.43 -0.88
N GLY A 598 11.16 -7.27 -0.11
CA GLY A 598 11.11 -8.70 -0.37
C GLY A 598 9.98 -9.38 0.37
N SER A 599 10.02 -10.70 0.39
CA SER A 599 9.08 -11.54 1.15
C SER A 599 9.82 -12.61 1.92
N ILE A 600 9.26 -13.00 3.06
CA ILE A 600 9.79 -14.13 3.85
C ILE A 600 9.45 -15.42 3.12
N VAL A 601 10.46 -16.23 2.83
CA VAL A 601 10.31 -17.55 2.20
C VAL A 601 10.23 -18.65 3.24
N ALA A 602 11.10 -18.56 4.24
CA ALA A 602 11.16 -19.50 5.33
C ALA A 602 11.60 -18.80 6.62
N MET A 603 11.16 -19.29 7.75
CA MET A 603 11.59 -18.81 9.05
C MET A 603 11.61 -19.91 10.09
N SER A 604 12.53 -19.78 11.01
CA SER A 604 12.66 -20.60 12.22
C SER A 604 12.99 -19.71 13.41
N GLN A 605 13.21 -20.31 14.57
CA GLN A 605 13.62 -19.56 15.76
C GLN A 605 14.96 -18.83 15.59
N HIS A 606 15.87 -19.38 14.78
CA HIS A 606 17.24 -18.88 14.62
C HIS A 606 17.58 -18.42 13.21
N SER A 607 16.66 -18.48 12.27
CA SER A 607 16.93 -18.10 10.89
C SER A 607 15.72 -17.55 10.16
N ILE A 608 15.97 -16.59 9.28
CA ILE A 608 14.97 -16.08 8.33
C ILE A 608 15.59 -16.12 6.94
N THR A 609 14.85 -16.64 5.97
CA THR A 609 15.21 -16.55 4.56
C THR A 609 14.26 -15.59 3.85
N VAL A 610 14.83 -14.61 3.19
CA VAL A 610 14.10 -13.56 2.46
C VAL A 610 14.38 -13.70 0.98
N HIS A 611 13.33 -13.63 0.16
CA HIS A 611 13.43 -13.44 -1.27
C HIS A 611 13.23 -11.96 -1.59
N LEU A 612 14.29 -11.31 -2.07
CA LEU A 612 14.26 -9.92 -2.50
C LEU A 612 13.55 -9.80 -3.86
N ASN A 613 12.78 -8.76 -4.05
CA ASN A 613 12.11 -8.51 -5.33
C ASN A 613 13.12 -8.30 -6.45
N ASP A 614 14.25 -7.67 -6.14
CA ASP A 614 15.28 -7.29 -7.11
C ASP A 614 16.66 -7.79 -6.64
N GLY A 615 17.32 -8.56 -7.48
CA GLY A 615 18.61 -9.17 -7.16
C GLY A 615 19.77 -8.17 -7.19
N GLN A 616 20.69 -8.29 -6.26
CA GLN A 616 21.83 -7.39 -6.07
C GLN A 616 23.14 -8.11 -6.36
N GLN A 617 24.02 -7.54 -7.17
CA GLN A 617 25.36 -8.06 -7.41
C GLN A 617 26.41 -7.31 -6.59
N ASN A 618 26.07 -6.15 -6.04
CA ASN A 618 26.99 -5.31 -5.31
C ASN A 618 27.30 -5.90 -3.93
N GLU A 619 28.57 -6.24 -3.72
CA GLU A 619 29.05 -6.82 -2.46
C GLU A 619 28.96 -5.84 -1.28
N HIS A 620 28.93 -4.54 -1.55
CA HIS A 620 28.88 -3.53 -0.49
C HIS A 620 27.48 -3.31 0.09
N ILE A 621 26.41 -3.83 -0.55
CA ILE A 621 25.04 -3.61 -0.13
C ILE A 621 24.60 -4.65 0.88
N LEU A 622 24.88 -5.91 0.57
CA LEU A 622 24.57 -7.05 1.42
C LEU A 622 25.87 -7.54 2.08
N ALA A 623 26.60 -6.60 2.67
CA ALA A 623 27.89 -6.82 3.33
C ALA A 623 27.71 -7.27 4.79
N ASP A 624 28.81 -7.54 5.48
CA ASP A 624 28.83 -7.80 6.92
C ASP A 624 28.38 -6.54 7.68
N SER A 625 27.13 -6.54 8.08
CA SER A 625 26.46 -5.44 8.76
C SER A 625 25.33 -6.00 9.62
N THR A 626 24.80 -5.19 10.51
CA THR A 626 23.62 -5.54 11.30
C THR A 626 22.37 -5.14 10.54
N TYR A 627 21.42 -6.04 10.48
CA TYR A 627 20.17 -5.85 9.72
C TYR A 627 18.93 -5.87 10.60
N ALA A 628 17.90 -5.18 10.13
CA ALA A 628 16.54 -5.28 10.64
C ALA A 628 15.58 -5.75 9.54
N VAL A 629 14.52 -6.42 9.96
CA VAL A 629 13.39 -6.82 9.11
C VAL A 629 12.13 -6.24 9.73
N GLU A 630 11.38 -5.49 8.94
CA GLU A 630 10.08 -4.93 9.30
C GLU A 630 9.05 -5.15 8.18
N HIS A 631 7.76 -5.12 8.52
CA HIS A 631 6.69 -5.24 7.51
C HIS A 631 6.73 -4.10 6.51
N SER A 632 6.51 -4.40 5.23
CA SER A 632 6.33 -3.40 4.19
C SER A 632 4.85 -3.23 3.85
N GLY A 633 4.37 -1.99 3.86
CA GLY A 633 3.02 -1.65 3.41
C GLY A 633 2.90 -1.55 1.88
N SER A 634 1.68 -1.66 1.38
CA SER A 634 1.36 -1.47 -0.05
C SER A 634 -0.06 -0.95 -0.22
N ASP A 635 -0.22 0.05 -1.12
CA ASP A 635 -1.53 0.62 -1.49
C ASP A 635 -2.27 -0.21 -2.55
N ASN A 636 -1.65 -1.27 -3.06
CA ASN A 636 -2.17 -2.02 -4.21
C ASN A 636 -3.56 -2.61 -3.97
N THR A 637 -3.83 -3.09 -2.77
CA THR A 637 -5.14 -3.66 -2.40
C THR A 637 -6.25 -2.62 -2.47
N PHE A 638 -6.02 -1.41 -1.96
CA PHE A 638 -7.02 -0.34 -1.98
C PHE A 638 -7.31 0.14 -3.40
N THR A 639 -6.26 0.29 -4.22
CA THR A 639 -6.41 0.61 -5.64
C THR A 639 -7.13 -0.51 -6.39
N ALA A 640 -6.84 -1.78 -6.11
CA ALA A 640 -7.54 -2.91 -6.70
C ALA A 640 -9.03 -2.95 -6.32
N ASN A 641 -9.37 -2.60 -5.07
CA ASN A 641 -10.75 -2.53 -4.61
C ASN A 641 -11.53 -1.37 -5.26
N LEU A 642 -10.93 -0.18 -5.38
CA LEU A 642 -11.55 0.93 -6.11
C LEU A 642 -11.78 0.59 -7.59
N ARG A 643 -10.81 -0.06 -8.21
CA ARG A 643 -10.92 -0.56 -9.58
C ARG A 643 -12.04 -1.59 -9.72
N SER A 644 -12.15 -2.53 -8.79
CA SER A 644 -13.20 -3.53 -8.74
C SER A 644 -14.60 -2.90 -8.66
N LEU A 645 -14.77 -1.83 -7.86
CA LEU A 645 -16.00 -1.06 -7.82
C LEU A 645 -16.28 -0.34 -9.13
N SER A 646 -15.25 0.23 -9.76
CA SER A 646 -15.35 0.83 -11.09
C SER A 646 -15.76 -0.21 -12.15
N GLU A 647 -15.16 -1.40 -12.16
CA GLU A 647 -15.52 -2.50 -13.06
C GLU A 647 -17.00 -2.92 -12.90
N LEU A 648 -17.51 -2.94 -11.66
CA LEU A 648 -18.93 -3.19 -11.44
C LEU A 648 -19.81 -2.18 -12.20
N ILE A 649 -19.51 -0.89 -12.08
CA ILE A 649 -20.32 0.17 -12.70
C ILE A 649 -20.25 0.12 -14.24
N HIS A 650 -19.14 -0.39 -14.79
CA HIS A 650 -18.96 -0.58 -16.26
C HIS A 650 -19.57 -1.89 -16.77
N ALA A 651 -19.99 -2.79 -15.89
CA ALA A 651 -20.58 -4.06 -16.27
C ALA A 651 -21.98 -3.92 -16.90
N PRO A 652 -22.46 -4.92 -17.65
CA PRO A 652 -23.82 -4.93 -18.18
C PRO A 652 -24.89 -4.76 -17.08
N SER A 653 -25.97 -4.05 -17.37
CA SER A 653 -27.01 -3.69 -16.40
C SER A 653 -27.60 -4.92 -15.68
N ASP A 654 -27.87 -6.01 -16.42
CA ASP A 654 -28.39 -7.25 -15.83
C ASP A 654 -27.46 -7.80 -14.74
N ARG A 655 -26.15 -7.75 -14.98
CA ARG A 655 -25.15 -8.23 -14.04
C ARG A 655 -25.03 -7.33 -12.81
N ARG A 656 -25.08 -5.99 -13.01
CA ARG A 656 -25.11 -5.04 -11.89
C ARG A 656 -26.34 -5.26 -11.01
N GLN A 657 -27.52 -5.41 -11.64
CA GLN A 657 -28.77 -5.63 -10.92
C GLN A 657 -28.76 -6.93 -10.11
N LEU A 658 -28.16 -8.00 -10.64
CA LEU A 658 -28.00 -9.26 -9.90
C LEU A 658 -27.14 -9.08 -8.67
N LEU A 659 -25.93 -8.51 -8.85
CA LEU A 659 -24.95 -8.35 -7.78
C LEU A 659 -25.42 -7.35 -6.71
N LEU A 660 -26.21 -6.35 -7.10
CA LEU A 660 -26.83 -5.39 -6.18
C LEU A 660 -28.22 -5.81 -5.70
N SER A 661 -28.58 -7.07 -5.89
CA SER A 661 -29.85 -7.64 -5.39
C SER A 661 -31.11 -6.95 -5.91
N GLN A 662 -31.04 -6.27 -7.05
CA GLN A 662 -32.16 -5.63 -7.73
C GLN A 662 -32.87 -6.56 -8.72
N ARG A 663 -32.23 -7.65 -9.10
CA ARG A 663 -32.76 -8.74 -9.91
C ARG A 663 -32.70 -10.04 -9.12
N GLU A 664 -33.78 -10.85 -9.25
CA GLU A 664 -33.83 -12.18 -8.64
C GLU A 664 -32.89 -13.16 -9.35
N PRO A 665 -32.21 -14.03 -8.61
CA PRO A 665 -31.48 -15.14 -9.21
C PRO A 665 -32.48 -16.13 -9.84
N THR A 666 -32.05 -16.79 -10.91
CA THR A 666 -32.84 -17.75 -11.64
C THR A 666 -32.33 -19.18 -11.42
N ALA A 667 -33.18 -20.17 -11.62
CA ALA A 667 -32.85 -21.57 -11.53
C ALA A 667 -33.55 -22.36 -12.62
N ASP A 668 -32.95 -23.45 -13.09
CA ASP A 668 -33.47 -24.42 -14.00
C ASP A 668 -33.72 -25.76 -13.28
N THR A 669 -34.91 -25.94 -12.78
CA THR A 669 -35.31 -27.14 -12.02
C THR A 669 -35.40 -28.43 -12.87
N SER A 670 -35.26 -28.33 -14.19
CA SER A 670 -35.21 -29.51 -15.07
C SER A 670 -33.87 -30.27 -14.99
N ARG A 671 -32.80 -29.58 -14.58
CA ARG A 671 -31.49 -30.20 -14.46
C ARG A 671 -31.45 -31.29 -13.39
N ARG A 672 -30.68 -32.34 -13.66
CA ARG A 672 -30.47 -33.49 -12.77
C ARG A 672 -28.98 -33.73 -12.56
N LEU A 673 -28.59 -34.32 -11.43
CA LEU A 673 -27.22 -34.79 -11.22
C LEU A 673 -26.88 -35.88 -12.25
N THR A 674 -25.63 -35.86 -12.72
CA THR A 674 -25.10 -36.84 -13.68
C THR A 674 -24.96 -38.22 -13.01
N ARG A 675 -24.62 -38.20 -11.72
CA ARG A 675 -24.53 -39.41 -10.87
C ARG A 675 -24.83 -39.07 -9.41
N PRO A 676 -25.12 -40.04 -8.54
CA PRO A 676 -25.10 -39.84 -7.12
C PRO A 676 -23.66 -39.69 -6.62
N TYR A 677 -23.43 -38.82 -5.66
CA TYR A 677 -22.11 -38.57 -5.01
C TYR A 677 -22.14 -39.01 -3.56
N SER A 678 -23.10 -38.55 -2.81
CA SER A 678 -23.26 -38.84 -1.39
C SER A 678 -24.66 -38.46 -0.92
N PRO A 679 -25.35 -39.32 -0.17
CA PRO A 679 -26.67 -39.00 0.37
C PRO A 679 -26.74 -37.69 1.14
N THR A 680 -25.61 -37.28 1.74
CA THR A 680 -25.52 -36.03 2.51
C THR A 680 -25.44 -34.78 1.62
N TYR A 681 -24.86 -34.89 0.42
CA TYR A 681 -24.57 -33.74 -0.45
C TYR A 681 -25.43 -33.69 -1.71
N ASP A 682 -26.08 -34.79 -2.12
CA ASP A 682 -26.75 -34.85 -3.42
C ASP A 682 -27.86 -33.82 -3.58
N ASP A 683 -28.65 -33.53 -2.55
CA ASP A 683 -29.67 -32.46 -2.60
C ASP A 683 -28.99 -31.07 -2.78
N THR A 684 -27.93 -30.79 -2.06
CA THR A 684 -27.18 -29.53 -2.22
C THR A 684 -26.56 -29.41 -3.60
N LEU A 685 -25.91 -30.47 -4.11
CA LEU A 685 -25.31 -30.51 -5.44
C LEU A 685 -26.35 -30.31 -6.54
N LEU A 686 -27.55 -30.91 -6.38
CA LEU A 686 -28.64 -30.72 -7.30
C LEU A 686 -29.08 -29.27 -7.37
N LYS A 687 -29.26 -28.61 -6.22
CA LYS A 687 -29.60 -27.18 -6.14
C LYS A 687 -28.51 -26.32 -6.72
N VAL A 688 -27.24 -26.62 -6.45
CA VAL A 688 -26.09 -25.94 -7.10
C VAL A 688 -26.17 -26.08 -8.60
N LYS A 689 -26.44 -27.28 -9.15
CA LYS A 689 -26.54 -27.51 -10.59
C LYS A 689 -27.71 -26.74 -11.21
N GLN A 690 -28.83 -26.68 -10.52
CA GLN A 690 -30.05 -26.01 -10.96
C GLN A 690 -29.93 -24.48 -10.94
N ALA A 691 -29.16 -23.88 -10.04
CA ALA A 691 -28.92 -22.44 -10.01
C ALA A 691 -28.24 -21.96 -11.32
N ASN A 692 -28.75 -20.87 -11.92
CA ASN A 692 -28.17 -20.27 -13.10
C ASN A 692 -27.17 -19.17 -12.76
N ASP A 693 -27.45 -18.36 -11.73
CA ASP A 693 -26.72 -17.15 -11.42
C ASP A 693 -25.73 -17.37 -10.26
N PHE A 694 -26.22 -17.72 -9.09
CA PHE A 694 -25.37 -18.02 -7.94
C PHE A 694 -26.00 -19.02 -6.96
N PHE A 695 -25.17 -19.59 -6.09
CA PHE A 695 -25.56 -20.41 -4.97
C PHE A 695 -24.72 -20.12 -3.74
N LEU A 696 -25.32 -20.14 -2.56
CA LEU A 696 -24.62 -19.92 -1.28
C LEU A 696 -24.65 -21.21 -0.46
N LEU A 697 -23.47 -21.70 -0.10
CA LEU A 697 -23.31 -22.86 0.76
C LEU A 697 -22.79 -22.42 2.12
N VAL A 698 -23.64 -22.53 3.14
CA VAL A 698 -23.27 -22.30 4.54
C VAL A 698 -22.90 -23.61 5.19
N GLY A 699 -21.71 -23.69 5.77
CA GLY A 699 -21.31 -24.91 6.48
C GLY A 699 -20.37 -24.58 7.65
N PRO A 700 -20.68 -25.06 8.88
CA PRO A 700 -19.75 -24.94 10.01
C PRO A 700 -18.41 -25.62 9.76
N PRO A 701 -17.39 -25.37 10.62
CA PRO A 701 -16.11 -26.07 10.54
C PRO A 701 -16.29 -27.59 10.64
N GLY A 702 -15.47 -28.34 9.91
CA GLY A 702 -15.46 -29.81 9.96
C GLY A 702 -16.61 -30.49 9.20
N THR A 703 -17.47 -29.76 8.52
CA THR A 703 -18.58 -30.35 7.72
C THR A 703 -18.17 -30.82 6.33
N GLY A 704 -16.87 -30.80 5.98
CA GLY A 704 -16.39 -31.26 4.68
C GLY A 704 -16.66 -30.29 3.52
N LYS A 705 -16.80 -28.99 3.78
CA LYS A 705 -17.05 -27.97 2.75
C LYS A 705 -16.04 -28.05 1.60
N THR A 706 -14.76 -27.94 1.92
CA THR A 706 -13.68 -27.93 0.92
C THR A 706 -13.36 -29.35 0.43
N SER A 707 -13.24 -30.32 1.32
CA SER A 707 -12.78 -31.65 0.99
C SER A 707 -13.82 -32.51 0.23
N MET A 708 -15.11 -32.28 0.45
CA MET A 708 -16.19 -33.07 -0.13
C MET A 708 -17.17 -32.26 -0.99
N ALA A 709 -17.81 -31.22 -0.44
CA ALA A 709 -18.82 -30.48 -1.17
C ALA A 709 -18.20 -29.77 -2.39
N LEU A 710 -17.11 -29.03 -2.22
CA LEU A 710 -16.41 -28.36 -3.31
C LEU A 710 -15.87 -29.37 -4.34
N ARG A 711 -15.29 -30.49 -3.89
CA ARG A 711 -14.85 -31.57 -4.77
C ARG A 711 -15.98 -32.08 -5.65
N PHE A 712 -17.12 -32.43 -5.07
CA PHE A 712 -18.26 -32.96 -5.83
C PHE A 712 -18.86 -31.92 -6.78
N MET A 713 -18.89 -30.64 -6.42
CA MET A 713 -19.27 -29.55 -7.33
C MET A 713 -18.36 -29.47 -8.55
N VAL A 714 -17.06 -29.60 -8.34
CA VAL A 714 -16.07 -29.60 -9.45
C VAL A 714 -16.26 -30.86 -10.31
N GLU A 715 -16.36 -32.04 -9.71
CA GLU A 715 -16.59 -33.30 -10.46
C GLU A 715 -17.87 -33.24 -11.29
N GLU A 716 -18.98 -32.76 -10.70
CA GLU A 716 -20.25 -32.61 -11.41
C GLU A 716 -20.16 -31.60 -12.55
N ALA A 717 -19.53 -30.46 -12.34
CA ALA A 717 -19.35 -29.45 -13.37
C ALA A 717 -18.49 -29.95 -14.53
N LEU A 718 -17.47 -30.77 -14.25
CA LEU A 718 -16.57 -31.31 -15.28
C LEU A 718 -17.18 -32.38 -16.20
N TYR A 719 -18.39 -32.90 -15.91
CA TYR A 719 -19.13 -33.71 -16.85
C TYR A 719 -19.55 -32.95 -18.11
N ASP A 720 -19.76 -31.64 -18.00
CA ASP A 720 -19.90 -30.79 -19.18
C ASP A 720 -18.52 -30.57 -19.80
N PRO A 721 -18.29 -31.05 -21.06
CA PRO A 721 -17.00 -30.94 -21.73
C PRO A 721 -16.55 -29.47 -21.93
N ASP A 722 -17.49 -28.54 -22.02
CA ASP A 722 -17.24 -27.12 -22.24
C ASP A 722 -17.06 -26.34 -20.93
N ALA A 723 -17.21 -27.00 -19.77
CA ALA A 723 -17.08 -26.37 -18.48
C ALA A 723 -15.68 -25.79 -18.24
N SER A 724 -15.67 -24.55 -17.81
CA SER A 724 -14.48 -23.80 -17.44
C SER A 724 -14.65 -23.27 -16.04
N LEU A 725 -13.83 -23.77 -15.11
CA LEU A 725 -14.00 -23.57 -13.67
C LEU A 725 -12.89 -22.65 -13.14
N LEU A 726 -13.29 -21.72 -12.26
CA LEU A 726 -12.39 -20.89 -11.48
C LEU A 726 -12.59 -21.19 -10.00
N LEU A 727 -11.55 -21.66 -9.33
CA LEU A 727 -11.57 -21.88 -7.89
C LEU A 727 -10.73 -20.82 -7.22
N THR A 728 -11.26 -20.16 -6.21
CA THR A 728 -10.57 -19.06 -5.55
C THR A 728 -10.87 -19.00 -4.06
N SER A 729 -9.91 -18.45 -3.32
CA SER A 729 -10.07 -18.10 -1.91
C SER A 729 -9.24 -16.87 -1.57
N TYR A 730 -9.37 -16.36 -0.35
CA TYR A 730 -8.67 -15.16 0.09
C TYR A 730 -7.18 -15.41 0.33
N THR A 731 -6.81 -16.52 0.97
CA THR A 731 -5.43 -16.81 1.38
C THR A 731 -4.76 -17.86 0.52
N ASN A 732 -3.42 -17.80 0.39
CA ASN A 732 -2.65 -18.84 -0.27
C ASN A 732 -2.83 -20.21 0.37
N ARG A 733 -2.94 -20.26 1.71
CA ARG A 733 -3.19 -21.51 2.45
C ARG A 733 -4.51 -22.18 2.04
N ALA A 734 -5.60 -21.41 1.96
CA ALA A 734 -6.89 -21.96 1.52
C ALA A 734 -6.84 -22.40 0.06
N VAL A 735 -6.12 -21.66 -0.79
CA VAL A 735 -5.86 -22.10 -2.17
C VAL A 735 -5.03 -23.38 -2.23
N ASP A 736 -4.04 -23.55 -1.35
CA ASP A 736 -3.27 -24.81 -1.24
C ASP A 736 -4.16 -25.98 -0.79
N GLU A 737 -5.12 -25.77 0.10
CA GLU A 737 -6.11 -26.79 0.49
C GLU A 737 -7.01 -27.19 -0.69
N ILE A 738 -7.41 -26.23 -1.55
CA ILE A 738 -8.12 -26.52 -2.79
C ILE A 738 -7.22 -27.35 -3.72
N CYS A 739 -5.94 -26.99 -3.88
CA CYS A 739 -4.99 -27.73 -4.70
C CYS A 739 -4.79 -29.16 -4.18
N ALA A 740 -4.72 -29.34 -2.86
CA ALA A 740 -4.62 -30.66 -2.25
C ALA A 740 -5.84 -31.52 -2.60
N MET A 741 -7.04 -31.00 -2.43
CA MET A 741 -8.29 -31.69 -2.78
C MET A 741 -8.34 -32.08 -4.26
N LEU A 742 -7.97 -31.18 -5.18
CA LEU A 742 -7.95 -31.47 -6.62
C LEU A 742 -6.94 -32.56 -6.96
N THR A 743 -5.75 -32.50 -6.36
CA THR A 743 -4.69 -33.49 -6.54
C THR A 743 -5.13 -34.87 -6.04
N GLU A 744 -5.72 -34.95 -4.84
CA GLU A 744 -6.26 -36.20 -4.30
C GLU A 744 -7.41 -36.77 -5.13
N ALA A 745 -8.22 -35.91 -5.75
CA ALA A 745 -9.30 -36.33 -6.65
C ALA A 745 -8.81 -36.70 -8.06
N GLY A 746 -7.50 -36.52 -8.37
CA GLY A 746 -6.95 -36.76 -9.71
C GLY A 746 -7.44 -35.78 -10.76
N ILE A 747 -7.88 -34.59 -10.35
CA ILE A 747 -8.39 -33.55 -11.24
C ILE A 747 -7.22 -32.66 -11.67
N ASP A 748 -7.00 -32.54 -12.98
CA ASP A 748 -5.98 -31.62 -13.51
C ASP A 748 -6.41 -30.16 -13.36
N TYR A 749 -5.48 -29.30 -12.94
CA TYR A 749 -5.72 -27.89 -12.74
C TYR A 749 -4.49 -27.06 -13.04
N LEU A 750 -4.71 -25.77 -13.32
CA LEU A 750 -3.68 -24.75 -13.48
C LEU A 750 -3.72 -23.77 -12.32
N ARG A 751 -2.59 -23.58 -11.63
CA ARG A 751 -2.47 -22.57 -10.59
C ARG A 751 -1.87 -21.28 -11.15
N ILE A 752 -2.50 -20.14 -10.85
CA ILE A 752 -1.95 -18.80 -11.13
C ILE A 752 -1.52 -18.20 -9.79
N GLY A 753 -0.24 -17.91 -9.65
CA GLY A 753 0.32 -17.38 -8.40
C GLY A 753 1.83 -17.30 -8.45
N ASN A 754 2.45 -17.06 -7.28
CA ASN A 754 3.89 -16.98 -7.10
C ASN A 754 4.40 -18.26 -6.44
N GLU A 755 5.54 -18.78 -6.88
CA GLU A 755 6.13 -20.02 -6.34
C GLU A 755 6.56 -19.92 -4.87
N TYR A 756 6.91 -18.71 -4.41
CA TYR A 756 7.34 -18.49 -3.03
C TYR A 756 6.18 -18.46 -2.02
N THR A 757 4.96 -18.21 -2.50
CA THR A 757 3.75 -18.24 -1.68
C THR A 757 2.91 -19.50 -1.90
N CYS A 758 3.37 -20.40 -2.76
CA CYS A 758 2.74 -21.67 -3.09
C CYS A 758 3.39 -22.81 -2.31
N ASP A 759 2.58 -23.70 -1.72
CA ASP A 759 3.09 -24.91 -1.12
C ASP A 759 3.96 -25.70 -2.12
N PRO A 760 5.16 -26.14 -1.76
CA PRO A 760 6.07 -26.88 -2.65
C PRO A 760 5.42 -28.06 -3.39
N ARG A 761 4.45 -28.73 -2.78
CA ARG A 761 3.72 -29.86 -3.36
C ARG A 761 2.97 -29.52 -4.65
N PHE A 762 2.58 -28.24 -4.82
CA PHE A 762 1.72 -27.79 -5.91
C PHE A 762 2.42 -26.85 -6.88
N ARG A 763 3.72 -26.62 -6.74
CA ARG A 763 4.50 -25.71 -7.60
C ARG A 763 4.51 -26.14 -9.06
N ASP A 764 4.47 -27.46 -9.33
CA ASP A 764 4.43 -27.97 -10.71
C ASP A 764 3.12 -27.63 -11.45
N GLN A 765 2.10 -27.20 -10.73
CA GLN A 765 0.83 -26.74 -11.29
C GLN A 765 0.82 -25.25 -11.63
N LEU A 766 1.86 -24.49 -11.21
CA LEU A 766 1.99 -23.07 -11.56
C LEU A 766 2.16 -22.89 -13.08
N LEU A 767 1.58 -21.82 -13.61
CA LEU A 767 1.62 -21.51 -15.04
C LEU A 767 3.06 -21.44 -15.58
N ASP A 768 3.96 -20.78 -14.88
CA ASP A 768 5.37 -20.64 -15.26
C ASP A 768 6.12 -21.98 -15.27
N ARG A 769 5.72 -22.94 -14.44
CA ARG A 769 6.25 -24.31 -14.43
C ARG A 769 5.65 -25.16 -15.54
N ARG A 770 4.34 -25.06 -15.76
CA ARG A 770 3.62 -25.82 -16.80
C ARG A 770 4.07 -25.44 -18.22
N VAL A 771 4.46 -24.19 -18.46
CA VAL A 771 4.92 -23.76 -19.79
C VAL A 771 6.38 -24.07 -20.05
N GLY A 772 7.14 -24.56 -19.05
CA GLY A 772 8.51 -25.01 -19.18
C GLY A 772 9.55 -23.88 -19.27
N GLU A 773 10.81 -24.25 -19.50
CA GLU A 773 11.95 -23.31 -19.48
C GLU A 773 12.05 -22.44 -20.75
N THR A 774 11.52 -22.90 -21.86
CA THR A 774 11.53 -22.19 -23.15
C THR A 774 10.11 -21.97 -23.64
N PRO A 775 9.32 -21.14 -22.94
CA PRO A 775 7.91 -20.99 -23.25
C PRO A 775 7.71 -20.33 -24.62
N ARG A 776 6.73 -20.80 -25.35
CA ARG A 776 6.25 -20.21 -26.59
C ARG A 776 4.87 -19.64 -26.36
N LEU A 777 4.56 -18.50 -26.99
CA LEU A 777 3.29 -17.79 -26.79
C LEU A 777 2.06 -18.68 -27.09
N ASP A 778 2.13 -19.45 -28.17
CA ASP A 778 1.08 -20.40 -28.57
C ASP A 778 0.88 -21.49 -27.50
N LEU A 779 1.98 -22.05 -26.96
CA LEU A 779 1.92 -23.06 -25.90
C LEU A 779 1.32 -22.49 -24.63
N VAL A 780 1.77 -21.29 -24.19
CA VAL A 780 1.22 -20.62 -23.01
C VAL A 780 -0.28 -20.36 -23.17
N ARG A 781 -0.67 -19.82 -24.34
CA ARG A 781 -2.07 -19.56 -24.66
C ARG A 781 -2.89 -20.85 -24.68
N GLN A 782 -2.34 -21.91 -25.26
CA GLN A 782 -2.97 -23.22 -25.28
C GLN A 782 -3.12 -23.77 -23.85
N THR A 783 -2.09 -23.71 -23.03
CA THR A 783 -2.13 -24.15 -21.61
C THR A 783 -3.24 -23.41 -20.84
N LEU A 784 -3.31 -22.08 -21.00
CA LEU A 784 -4.35 -21.28 -20.36
C LEU A 784 -5.76 -21.62 -20.86
N LEU A 785 -5.95 -21.86 -22.15
CA LEU A 785 -7.26 -22.13 -22.73
C LEU A 785 -7.71 -23.57 -22.52
N SER A 786 -6.79 -24.54 -22.51
CA SER A 786 -7.10 -25.96 -22.32
C SER A 786 -7.31 -26.37 -20.86
N ALA A 787 -6.76 -25.61 -19.90
CA ALA A 787 -6.96 -25.90 -18.49
C ALA A 787 -8.43 -25.72 -18.10
N ARG A 788 -9.11 -26.81 -17.81
CA ARG A 788 -10.54 -26.77 -17.45
C ARG A 788 -10.79 -26.20 -16.05
N VAL A 789 -9.80 -26.33 -15.15
CA VAL A 789 -9.84 -25.82 -13.78
C VAL A 789 -8.66 -24.88 -13.58
N VAL A 790 -8.94 -23.64 -13.18
CA VAL A 790 -7.95 -22.63 -12.81
C VAL A 790 -8.11 -22.31 -11.33
N VAL A 791 -6.99 -22.23 -10.63
CA VAL A 791 -6.98 -21.94 -9.18
C VAL A 791 -6.09 -20.74 -8.90
N ALA A 792 -6.58 -19.75 -8.13
CA ALA A 792 -5.81 -18.57 -7.74
C ALA A 792 -6.39 -17.90 -6.49
N THR A 793 -5.63 -17.03 -5.83
CA THR A 793 -6.19 -16.16 -4.80
C THR A 793 -7.00 -15.03 -5.42
N THR A 794 -7.99 -14.49 -4.69
CA THR A 794 -8.78 -13.32 -5.14
C THR A 794 -7.88 -12.12 -5.45
N THR A 795 -6.86 -11.86 -4.65
CA THR A 795 -5.88 -10.77 -4.88
C THR A 795 -5.10 -10.96 -6.18
N THR A 796 -4.69 -12.20 -6.49
CA THR A 796 -4.04 -12.52 -7.76
C THR A 796 -4.97 -12.24 -8.93
N LEU A 797 -6.24 -12.65 -8.86
CA LEU A 797 -7.23 -12.42 -9.91
C LEU A 797 -7.52 -10.94 -10.13
N GLN A 798 -7.64 -10.15 -9.05
CA GLN A 798 -7.83 -8.70 -9.14
C GLN A 798 -6.66 -8.00 -9.85
N SER A 799 -5.44 -8.49 -9.68
CA SER A 799 -4.25 -7.95 -10.36
C SER A 799 -4.10 -8.46 -11.79
N ARG A 800 -4.83 -9.50 -12.18
CA ARG A 800 -4.75 -10.21 -13.46
C ARG A 800 -6.08 -10.21 -14.22
N THR A 801 -6.88 -9.16 -14.08
CA THR A 801 -8.17 -9.03 -14.77
C THR A 801 -8.10 -9.23 -16.29
N PRO A 802 -7.00 -8.94 -17.02
CA PRO A 802 -6.87 -9.31 -18.42
C PRO A 802 -7.03 -10.81 -18.73
N LEU A 803 -6.90 -11.70 -17.73
CA LEU A 803 -7.23 -13.13 -17.91
C LEU A 803 -8.66 -13.33 -18.42
N PHE A 804 -9.61 -12.52 -17.96
CA PHE A 804 -11.02 -12.60 -18.32
C PHE A 804 -11.32 -12.13 -19.76
N THR A 805 -10.41 -11.41 -20.39
CA THR A 805 -10.49 -11.09 -21.83
C THR A 805 -10.06 -12.27 -22.70
N LEU A 806 -9.17 -13.10 -22.19
CA LEU A 806 -8.69 -14.31 -22.89
C LEU A 806 -9.67 -15.47 -22.76
N ARG A 807 -10.34 -15.57 -21.58
CA ARG A 807 -11.14 -16.74 -21.23
C ARG A 807 -12.35 -16.34 -20.36
N ARG A 808 -13.52 -16.91 -20.67
CA ARG A 808 -14.70 -16.89 -19.80
C ARG A 808 -14.71 -18.12 -18.90
N PHE A 809 -15.21 -17.95 -17.70
CA PHE A 809 -15.45 -19.04 -16.75
C PHE A 809 -16.96 -19.26 -16.59
N SER A 810 -17.40 -20.49 -16.86
CA SER A 810 -18.80 -20.87 -16.71
C SER A 810 -19.23 -20.97 -15.25
N LEU A 811 -18.30 -21.27 -14.36
CA LEU A 811 -18.53 -21.39 -12.93
C LEU A 811 -17.31 -20.93 -12.15
N ALA A 812 -17.51 -20.05 -11.16
CA ALA A 812 -16.53 -19.82 -10.10
C ALA A 812 -17.01 -20.42 -8.78
N ILE A 813 -16.07 -21.01 -8.02
CA ILE A 813 -16.31 -21.44 -6.64
C ILE A 813 -15.37 -20.65 -5.74
N ILE A 814 -15.94 -19.91 -4.80
CA ILE A 814 -15.23 -19.03 -3.90
C ILE A 814 -15.30 -19.65 -2.51
N ASP A 815 -14.19 -20.21 -2.07
CA ASP A 815 -14.10 -20.82 -0.73
C ASP A 815 -13.70 -19.77 0.32
N GLU A 816 -14.14 -19.96 1.57
CA GLU A 816 -13.98 -19.00 2.67
C GLU A 816 -14.52 -17.61 2.32
N ALA A 817 -15.63 -17.54 1.56
CA ALA A 817 -16.20 -16.31 1.03
C ALA A 817 -16.65 -15.31 2.11
N SER A 818 -16.92 -15.78 3.33
CA SER A 818 -17.26 -14.93 4.48
C SER A 818 -16.08 -14.05 4.98
N GLN A 819 -14.85 -14.39 4.61
CA GLN A 819 -13.64 -13.64 4.97
C GLN A 819 -13.24 -12.59 3.91
N ILE A 820 -13.99 -12.47 2.82
CA ILE A 820 -13.66 -11.59 1.70
C ILE A 820 -14.57 -10.38 1.70
N LEU A 821 -13.98 -9.20 1.80
CA LEU A 821 -14.74 -7.94 1.70
C LEU A 821 -15.39 -7.78 0.34
N GLU A 822 -16.56 -7.23 0.32
CA GLU A 822 -17.38 -7.08 -0.89
C GLU A 822 -16.67 -6.33 -2.03
N PRO A 823 -15.96 -5.20 -1.80
CA PRO A 823 -15.22 -4.52 -2.86
C PRO A 823 -14.19 -5.41 -3.59
N SER A 824 -13.64 -6.40 -2.90
CA SER A 824 -12.66 -7.31 -3.49
C SER A 824 -13.23 -8.31 -4.50
N LEU A 825 -14.54 -8.55 -4.48
CA LEU A 825 -15.21 -9.53 -5.34
C LEU A 825 -16.04 -8.92 -6.46
N MET A 826 -16.55 -7.70 -6.28
CA MET A 826 -17.58 -7.16 -7.17
C MET A 826 -17.12 -7.07 -8.63
N GLY A 827 -15.93 -6.54 -8.89
CA GLY A 827 -15.37 -6.49 -10.24
C GLY A 827 -15.13 -7.89 -10.83
N LEU A 828 -14.53 -8.78 -10.02
CA LEU A 828 -14.28 -10.17 -10.43
C LEU A 828 -15.56 -10.88 -10.89
N LEU A 829 -16.64 -10.74 -10.12
CA LEU A 829 -17.89 -11.41 -10.40
C LEU A 829 -18.62 -10.88 -11.65
N THR A 830 -18.24 -9.72 -12.17
CA THR A 830 -18.78 -9.22 -13.43
C THR A 830 -18.33 -10.03 -14.65
N HIS A 831 -17.22 -10.75 -14.53
CA HIS A 831 -16.63 -11.56 -15.61
C HIS A 831 -17.02 -13.05 -15.57
N ILE A 832 -17.86 -13.46 -14.63
CA ILE A 832 -18.17 -14.87 -14.38
C ILE A 832 -19.66 -15.09 -14.62
N ASP A 833 -20.03 -16.15 -15.32
CA ASP A 833 -21.43 -16.42 -15.63
C ASP A 833 -22.20 -16.85 -14.37
N LYS A 834 -21.68 -17.83 -13.65
CA LYS A 834 -22.26 -18.38 -12.42
C LYS A 834 -21.21 -18.48 -11.33
N PHE A 835 -21.60 -18.21 -10.08
CA PHE A 835 -20.70 -18.41 -8.94
C PHE A 835 -21.36 -19.14 -7.78
N VAL A 836 -20.53 -19.89 -7.06
CA VAL A 836 -20.89 -20.53 -5.79
C VAL A 836 -19.99 -19.92 -4.71
N MET A 837 -20.59 -19.45 -3.65
CA MET A 837 -19.86 -18.99 -2.47
C MET A 837 -20.01 -20.01 -1.35
N VAL A 838 -18.89 -20.44 -0.81
CA VAL A 838 -18.80 -21.38 0.30
C VAL A 838 -18.22 -20.65 1.48
N GLY A 839 -18.89 -20.70 2.63
CA GLY A 839 -18.41 -19.98 3.81
C GLY A 839 -19.23 -20.22 5.06
N ASP A 840 -18.83 -19.55 6.12
CA ASP A 840 -19.54 -19.51 7.38
C ASP A 840 -19.46 -18.11 7.98
N TYR A 841 -20.53 -17.34 7.87
CA TYR A 841 -20.59 -15.97 8.36
C TYR A 841 -20.53 -15.83 9.91
N LYS A 842 -20.59 -16.96 10.65
CA LYS A 842 -20.42 -17.00 12.10
C LYS A 842 -18.96 -17.21 12.53
N GLN A 843 -18.08 -17.50 11.58
CA GLN A 843 -16.64 -17.56 11.81
C GLN A 843 -15.99 -16.18 11.77
N LEU A 844 -14.65 -16.15 11.82
CA LEU A 844 -13.91 -14.90 11.79
C LEU A 844 -14.28 -14.07 10.54
N PRO A 845 -14.70 -12.82 10.73
CA PRO A 845 -15.00 -11.92 9.62
C PRO A 845 -13.70 -11.46 8.92
N ALA A 846 -13.85 -10.75 7.81
CA ALA A 846 -12.75 -10.02 7.20
C ALA A 846 -12.15 -9.01 8.19
N VAL A 847 -10.82 -8.85 8.13
CA VAL A 847 -10.12 -7.87 8.98
C VAL A 847 -10.37 -6.46 8.43
N VAL A 848 -10.86 -5.56 9.28
CA VAL A 848 -11.14 -4.16 8.98
C VAL A 848 -10.48 -3.29 10.04
N GLN A 849 -9.78 -2.23 9.59
CA GLN A 849 -8.99 -1.37 10.46
C GLN A 849 -9.72 -0.10 10.88
N GLN A 850 -10.67 0.37 10.08
CA GLN A 850 -11.46 1.55 10.43
C GLN A 850 -12.46 1.26 11.54
N PRO A 851 -12.88 2.29 12.31
CA PRO A 851 -13.88 2.15 13.38
C PRO A 851 -15.20 1.56 12.87
N ALA A 852 -15.76 0.64 13.67
CA ALA A 852 -17.00 -0.06 13.33
C ALA A 852 -18.17 0.87 13.01
N ALA A 853 -18.29 1.98 13.74
CA ALA A 853 -19.35 2.96 13.54
C ALA A 853 -19.30 3.63 12.16
N LEU A 854 -18.12 3.78 11.56
CA LEU A 854 -17.94 4.39 10.24
C LEU A 854 -18.27 3.44 9.08
N SER A 855 -18.39 2.15 9.35
CA SER A 855 -18.71 1.13 8.36
C SER A 855 -20.22 0.87 8.21
N GLN A 856 -21.01 1.32 9.16
CA GLN A 856 -22.46 1.12 9.18
C GLN A 856 -23.14 2.12 8.27
N THR A 857 -24.25 1.68 7.68
CA THR A 857 -25.11 2.55 6.86
C THR A 857 -26.58 2.37 7.22
N THR A 858 -27.31 3.48 7.23
CA THR A 858 -28.77 3.54 7.42
C THR A 858 -29.48 4.03 6.17
N ASP A 859 -28.76 4.17 5.05
CA ASP A 859 -29.33 4.58 3.77
C ASP A 859 -30.44 3.59 3.37
N PRO A 860 -31.68 4.06 3.13
CA PRO A 860 -32.81 3.19 2.77
C PRO A 860 -32.55 2.36 1.50
N LEU A 861 -31.85 2.92 0.52
CA LEU A 861 -31.51 2.22 -0.73
C LEU A 861 -30.57 1.03 -0.47
N LEU A 862 -29.62 1.22 0.44
CA LEU A 862 -28.63 0.19 0.79
C LEU A 862 -29.23 -0.85 1.74
N THR A 863 -30.01 -0.44 2.71
CA THR A 863 -30.72 -1.37 3.61
C THR A 863 -31.74 -2.24 2.86
N ALA A 864 -32.35 -1.72 1.79
CA ALA A 864 -33.23 -2.49 0.93
C ALA A 864 -32.52 -3.64 0.19
N ILE A 865 -31.23 -3.52 -0.07
CA ILE A 865 -30.40 -4.60 -0.63
C ILE A 865 -29.65 -5.38 0.45
N HIS A 866 -30.02 -5.23 1.71
CA HIS A 866 -29.41 -5.86 2.88
C HIS A 866 -27.94 -5.46 3.16
N LEU A 867 -27.50 -4.32 2.66
CA LEU A 867 -26.23 -3.69 3.03
C LEU A 867 -26.47 -2.75 4.22
N THR A 868 -26.08 -3.18 5.40
CA THR A 868 -26.20 -2.42 6.65
C THR A 868 -24.84 -2.10 7.26
N ASP A 869 -23.81 -2.85 6.89
CA ASP A 869 -22.45 -2.68 7.37
C ASP A 869 -21.46 -3.11 6.27
N CYS A 870 -20.57 -2.22 5.87
CA CYS A 870 -19.57 -2.48 4.82
C CYS A 870 -18.51 -3.50 5.22
N ARG A 871 -18.40 -3.85 6.51
CA ARG A 871 -17.50 -4.93 7.00
C ARG A 871 -18.02 -6.31 6.67
N ASN A 872 -19.33 -6.44 6.38
CA ASN A 872 -19.93 -7.71 6.01
C ASN A 872 -19.45 -8.13 4.61
N SER A 873 -19.22 -9.42 4.44
CA SER A 873 -18.91 -9.97 3.13
C SER A 873 -20.12 -9.95 2.19
N LEU A 874 -19.87 -10.03 0.88
CA LEU A 874 -20.95 -10.25 -0.11
C LEU A 874 -21.73 -11.54 0.20
N PHE A 875 -21.01 -12.58 0.65
CA PHE A 875 -21.64 -13.83 1.09
C PHE A 875 -22.68 -13.61 2.18
N GLU A 876 -22.35 -12.84 3.22
CA GLU A 876 -23.27 -12.56 4.32
C GLU A 876 -24.44 -11.68 3.87
N ARG A 877 -24.20 -10.66 3.03
CA ARG A 877 -25.26 -9.80 2.51
C ARG A 877 -26.29 -10.59 1.67
N LEU A 878 -25.81 -11.41 0.74
CA LEU A 878 -26.68 -12.26 -0.07
C LEU A 878 -27.40 -13.33 0.78
N TYR A 879 -26.70 -13.92 1.75
CA TYR A 879 -27.30 -14.87 2.68
C TYR A 879 -28.45 -14.24 3.46
N ARG A 880 -28.26 -13.08 4.06
CA ARG A 880 -29.31 -12.37 4.81
C ARG A 880 -30.51 -12.06 3.94
N ARG A 881 -30.27 -11.68 2.67
CA ARG A 881 -31.32 -11.45 1.70
C ARG A 881 -32.13 -12.72 1.41
N GLU A 882 -31.47 -13.81 1.09
CA GLU A 882 -32.15 -15.06 0.73
C GLU A 882 -32.95 -15.60 1.93
N MET A 883 -32.42 -15.50 3.14
CA MET A 883 -33.13 -15.86 4.37
C MET A 883 -34.35 -14.98 4.63
N ALA A 884 -34.26 -13.67 4.40
CA ALA A 884 -35.41 -12.74 4.54
C ALA A 884 -36.52 -13.04 3.53
N LEU A 885 -36.19 -13.61 2.36
CA LEU A 885 -37.12 -14.03 1.33
C LEU A 885 -37.61 -15.46 1.52
N GLY A 886 -37.21 -16.16 2.61
CA GLY A 886 -37.58 -17.55 2.90
C GLY A 886 -37.03 -18.56 1.90
N ARG A 887 -35.93 -18.25 1.24
CA ARG A 887 -35.26 -19.16 0.28
C ARG A 887 -34.11 -19.90 0.98
N THR A 888 -34.21 -21.22 0.98
CA THR A 888 -33.21 -22.10 1.57
C THR A 888 -32.82 -23.21 0.59
#